data_5031f43acb901714b098ee7f7a378bac
#
_entry.id   5031f43acb901714b098ee7f7a378bac
#
_cell.length_a   1.000
_cell.length_b   1.000
_cell.length_c   1.000
_cell.angle_alpha   90.00
_cell.angle_beta   90.00
_cell.angle_gamma   90.00
#
_symmetry.space_group_name_H-M   'P 1'
#
loop_
_entity.id
_entity.type
_entity.pdbx_description
1 polymer ?
#
loop_
_entity_poly.entity_id
_entity_poly.type
_entity_poly.pdbx_seq_one_letter_code
_entity_poly.pdbx_strand_id
1 'polypeptide(L)'
;MFKKSFTKCYLILVLSFMMLLGAIVPGVAMAQTAKGTASGQQTKVKTKKSLKLKLDNNVASMTEKRTLHATFKLPQGVDVKSLSWTYDGKPLSQWKKYQDRDYTGAPFITVSHVKVTNGKVHANINFDLPYDTDNLSEPRLQRPLYASLMGTYDLAATVNGRVVAHAPVKLTPYDSFRTYDELKPEIDAVTAKAAQKNNRYIKTTSIGKSVEGRDIYLTVLAKDKASVDKYQKVTHPAMLNDPKKLQADIKSGAFGDYKVPIWLNNIHPNEAPGVDAIMNYFKSMALDKSMTYDTVLPNGKKSKTTLNIDDALKNVFFLFVYTDNPDGRVHTTRSNAEDFDLNRDNSYQTQPETRSVTEQIAKWSPLSFLDMHGFDSNFLIEPSTPPHNPNVEYDLLIDHMVEQAKAMGEAGIANTKYNYYHIPYEEHRKTAEDPNYVSKGTASGWDDASAAYTAAFAMYHGAMGHTLETPESNEESTKALYYSSAAAAKYVAGKKEELFLNQLKIFERGVNNIDDRAVDHYLVNAKNEEIGRPRQGNQNFFPEYYVLPVDKNIQKNVLETYKMVEYFLRNGVKVERSTKAVTVNGKTYPARSFIVNMHQANRGLANLVLYDGIDVSDYEMIAGEIIQNFHDMRGFDRYVIRNAGVFTGKTSRVTSISFPGTKMPKRSAYVLIQNTNNDAIKAVNELLAAGKTVTMLTKSGSAYQAGDFVVAYKDLSPLASKYYLDVSGFSHKKPSGKVLKASTVGALGEAAYVLKNLGFKVTSEQSGADVLVNTFDSSKYVNKGKPYIAFGNMGMTNVQKWIPGFSFKGPEWERYEGVFLANVMQDQAITAPYNKQEYFYTVTGSYITAVPKTAKVLAVIADEDHFFKAGWWPGHDAAKGKIMAFTYKDHNKNLTVFANDLTNNDHPQHQYRLLANSIFNAGPGKTENASSSKR
;
A
#
# COMPACT_ATOMS: atom_id res chain seq x y z
N MET A 1 -32.36 -26.24 -8.64
CA MET A 1 -30.99 -26.56 -8.22
C MET A 1 -30.12 -25.32 -7.96
N PHE A 2 -30.55 -24.16 -8.30
CA PHE A 2 -29.80 -22.89 -8.14
C PHE A 2 -29.76 -22.26 -6.74
N LYS A 3 -30.61 -22.66 -5.79
CA LYS A 3 -30.69 -22.08 -4.44
C LYS A 3 -29.67 -22.58 -3.39
N LYS A 4 -28.95 -23.66 -3.64
CA LYS A 4 -27.97 -24.21 -2.68
C LYS A 4 -26.52 -23.76 -2.90
N SER A 5 -26.19 -23.21 -4.09
CA SER A 5 -24.87 -22.65 -4.39
C SER A 5 -24.71 -21.26 -3.80
N PHE A 6 -25.77 -20.46 -3.80
CA PHE A 6 -25.77 -19.09 -3.25
C PHE A 6 -25.43 -19.01 -1.76
N THR A 7 -25.82 -20.02 -0.97
CA THR A 7 -25.64 -19.97 0.51
C THR A 7 -24.20 -20.22 0.93
N LYS A 8 -23.38 -20.90 0.12
CA LYS A 8 -21.95 -21.10 0.41
C LYS A 8 -21.10 -19.91 -0.03
N CYS A 9 -21.43 -19.29 -1.16
CA CYS A 9 -20.81 -18.02 -1.56
C CYS A 9 -21.14 -16.88 -0.57
N TYR A 10 -22.38 -16.86 -0.03
CA TYR A 10 -22.79 -15.88 0.97
C TYR A 10 -22.00 -15.98 2.27
N LEU A 11 -21.56 -17.18 2.67
CA LEU A 11 -20.77 -17.34 3.89
C LEU A 11 -19.32 -16.85 3.70
N ILE A 12 -18.73 -17.03 2.53
CA ILE A 12 -17.39 -16.54 2.20
C ILE A 12 -17.40 -15.01 1.99
N LEU A 13 -18.47 -14.47 1.43
CA LEU A 13 -18.64 -13.03 1.19
C LEU A 13 -19.00 -12.23 2.46
N VAL A 14 -19.77 -12.82 3.39
CA VAL A 14 -20.02 -12.21 4.71
C VAL A 14 -18.71 -12.10 5.51
N LEU A 15 -17.75 -12.97 5.26
CA LEU A 15 -16.43 -12.95 5.88
C LEU A 15 -15.53 -11.85 5.30
N SER A 16 -15.65 -11.54 4.01
CA SER A 16 -15.01 -10.37 3.39
C SER A 16 -15.62 -9.06 3.89
N PHE A 17 -16.93 -9.05 4.19
CA PHE A 17 -17.66 -7.87 4.67
C PHE A 17 -17.24 -7.42 6.08
N MET A 18 -16.86 -8.35 6.96
CA MET A 18 -16.31 -8.00 8.28
C MET A 18 -14.86 -7.44 8.21
N MET A 19 -14.21 -7.55 7.06
CA MET A 19 -12.82 -7.12 6.91
C MET A 19 -12.63 -5.61 6.71
N LEU A 20 -13.65 -4.87 6.27
CA LEU A 20 -13.59 -3.41 6.08
C LEU A 20 -14.23 -2.61 7.24
N LEU A 21 -15.06 -3.25 8.07
CA LEU A 21 -15.62 -2.64 9.28
C LEU A 21 -14.67 -2.68 10.50
N GLY A 22 -13.49 -3.33 10.37
CA GLY A 22 -12.51 -3.52 11.43
C GLY A 22 -11.59 -2.32 11.72
N ALA A 23 -11.71 -1.21 11.01
CA ALA A 23 -10.81 -0.06 11.17
C ALA A 23 -11.24 0.95 12.25
N ILE A 24 -12.17 0.59 13.16
CA ILE A 24 -12.54 1.48 14.24
C ILE A 24 -12.44 0.75 15.59
N VAL A 25 -11.23 0.55 16.02
CA VAL A 25 -10.93 0.46 17.45
C VAL A 25 -10.69 1.89 17.92
N PRO A 26 -11.44 2.42 18.88
CA PRO A 26 -11.07 3.68 19.51
C PRO A 26 -9.65 3.52 20.05
N GLY A 27 -8.72 4.38 19.63
CA GLY A 27 -7.37 4.39 20.13
C GLY A 27 -7.39 4.31 21.66
N VAL A 28 -6.94 3.20 22.19
CA VAL A 28 -6.57 3.12 23.59
C VAL A 28 -5.39 4.07 23.73
N ALA A 29 -5.63 5.22 24.32
CA ALA A 29 -4.56 6.13 24.71
C ALA A 29 -3.58 5.31 25.56
N MET A 30 -2.43 4.98 24.99
CA MET A 30 -1.34 4.39 25.75
C MET A 30 -0.88 5.45 26.75
N ALA A 31 -1.24 5.24 27.99
CA ALA A 31 -0.63 5.94 29.10
C ALA A 31 0.88 5.67 29.03
N GLN A 32 1.66 6.70 28.72
CA GLN A 32 3.11 6.68 28.92
C GLN A 32 3.36 6.40 30.40
N THR A 33 3.72 5.16 30.74
CA THR A 33 4.26 4.84 32.05
C THR A 33 5.64 5.46 32.14
N ALA A 34 5.72 6.54 32.88
CA ALA A 34 6.95 7.16 33.28
C ALA A 34 7.88 6.08 33.90
N LYS A 35 9.12 6.01 33.38
CA LYS A 35 10.20 5.27 34.04
C LYS A 35 10.46 5.91 35.41
N GLY A 36 9.84 5.33 36.44
CA GLY A 36 10.18 5.64 37.81
C GLY A 36 11.46 4.92 38.18
N THR A 37 12.54 5.65 38.32
CA THR A 37 13.75 5.20 38.99
C THR A 37 13.46 5.00 40.49
N ALA A 38 13.12 3.78 40.86
CA ALA A 38 13.10 3.42 42.28
C ALA A 38 14.46 2.81 42.66
N SER A 39 15.30 3.61 43.31
CA SER A 39 16.46 3.13 44.04
C SER A 39 15.98 2.48 45.32
N GLY A 40 15.72 1.18 45.29
CA GLY A 40 15.51 0.35 46.47
C GLY A 40 16.80 -0.38 46.82
N GLN A 41 17.36 -0.09 48.00
CA GLN A 41 18.45 -0.85 48.61
C GLN A 41 18.03 -2.33 48.72
N GLN A 42 18.60 -3.17 47.86
CA GLN A 42 18.49 -4.61 48.01
C GLN A 42 19.47 -5.08 49.08
N THR A 43 18.92 -5.45 50.25
CA THR A 43 19.62 -6.30 51.20
C THR A 43 19.97 -7.63 50.54
N LYS A 44 21.25 -7.90 50.34
CA LYS A 44 21.79 -9.18 49.83
C LYS A 44 21.48 -10.32 50.79
N VAL A 45 20.33 -10.96 50.65
CA VAL A 45 20.09 -12.29 51.21
C VAL A 45 20.84 -13.26 50.31
N LYS A 46 21.74 -14.06 50.86
CA LYS A 46 22.41 -15.18 50.15
C LYS A 46 21.36 -16.20 49.72
N THR A 47 20.83 -16.08 48.51
CA THR A 47 19.91 -17.05 47.91
C THR A 47 20.72 -18.27 47.47
N LYS A 48 20.33 -19.48 47.93
CA LYS A 48 20.79 -20.75 47.35
C LYS A 48 20.47 -20.66 45.84
N LYS A 49 21.48 -20.90 44.98
CA LYS A 49 21.35 -20.85 43.51
C LYS A 49 20.22 -21.78 43.08
N SER A 50 19.17 -21.24 42.44
CA SER A 50 18.07 -22.04 41.88
C SER A 50 18.63 -23.01 40.82
N LEU A 51 18.02 -24.19 40.70
CA LEU A 51 18.43 -25.19 39.73
C LEU A 51 17.97 -24.78 38.35
N LYS A 52 18.70 -25.20 37.32
CA LYS A 52 18.28 -25.01 35.92
C LYS A 52 17.15 -26.00 35.62
N LEU A 53 16.01 -25.50 35.18
CA LEU A 53 14.95 -26.29 34.58
C LEU A 53 15.38 -26.67 33.15
N LYS A 54 15.41 -27.98 32.85
CA LYS A 54 15.70 -28.47 31.51
C LYS A 54 14.37 -28.65 30.78
N LEU A 55 14.25 -28.04 29.63
CA LEU A 55 13.13 -28.16 28.71
C LEU A 55 13.59 -28.84 27.43
N ASP A 56 12.70 -29.58 26.77
CA ASP A 56 12.93 -30.15 25.43
C ASP A 56 12.80 -29.06 24.34
N ASN A 57 11.95 -28.07 24.56
CA ASN A 57 11.82 -26.85 23.74
C ASN A 57 11.65 -25.64 24.68
N ASN A 58 12.15 -24.49 24.28
CA ASN A 58 12.05 -23.23 25.02
C ASN A 58 11.18 -22.18 24.34
N VAL A 59 10.35 -22.59 23.37
CA VAL A 59 9.39 -21.74 22.67
C VAL A 59 7.98 -22.27 22.91
N ALA A 60 7.10 -21.41 23.39
CA ALA A 60 5.66 -21.58 23.42
C ALA A 60 5.04 -20.79 22.26
N SER A 61 4.03 -21.37 21.60
CA SER A 61 3.37 -20.76 20.45
C SER A 61 2.01 -20.18 20.83
N MET A 62 1.65 -19.04 20.25
CA MET A 62 0.30 -18.47 20.35
C MET A 62 -0.68 -19.03 19.30
N THR A 63 -0.17 -19.70 18.26
CA THR A 63 -0.96 -20.20 17.13
C THR A 63 -0.97 -21.72 17.02
N GLU A 64 -0.18 -22.41 17.87
CA GLU A 64 -0.07 -23.88 17.91
C GLU A 64 -0.05 -24.37 19.35
N LYS A 65 -0.91 -25.33 19.69
CA LYS A 65 -0.89 -25.96 21.03
C LYS A 65 0.44 -26.71 21.24
N ARG A 66 1.00 -26.58 22.45
CA ARG A 66 2.29 -27.18 22.77
C ARG A 66 2.35 -27.74 24.16
N THR A 67 3.11 -28.83 24.29
CA THR A 67 3.53 -29.38 25.56
C THR A 67 5.03 -29.33 25.64
N LEU A 68 5.56 -28.60 26.63
CA LEU A 68 7.00 -28.58 26.95
C LEU A 68 7.29 -29.60 28.06
N HIS A 69 8.25 -30.48 27.82
CA HIS A 69 8.66 -31.47 28.82
C HIS A 69 9.75 -30.90 29.74
N ALA A 70 9.34 -30.59 30.97
CA ALA A 70 10.20 -29.99 31.98
C ALA A 70 10.84 -31.05 32.89
N THR A 71 12.15 -30.94 33.13
CA THR A 71 12.88 -31.85 34.03
C THR A 71 13.88 -31.07 34.89
N PHE A 72 13.89 -31.35 36.19
CA PHE A 72 14.90 -30.82 37.12
C PHE A 72 15.12 -31.77 38.32
N LYS A 73 16.22 -31.61 39.01
CA LYS A 73 16.52 -32.39 40.21
C LYS A 73 15.62 -31.92 41.36
N LEU A 74 14.88 -32.85 42.00
CA LEU A 74 14.06 -32.49 43.16
C LEU A 74 14.97 -32.11 44.33
N PRO A 75 14.80 -30.93 44.94
CA PRO A 75 15.55 -30.58 46.13
C PRO A 75 15.29 -31.57 47.29
N GLN A 76 16.31 -31.85 48.08
CA GLN A 76 16.21 -32.77 49.21
C GLN A 76 15.16 -32.25 50.23
N GLY A 77 14.25 -33.15 50.68
CA GLY A 77 13.21 -32.82 51.65
C GLY A 77 11.97 -32.11 51.08
N VAL A 78 11.89 -31.93 49.73
CA VAL A 78 10.72 -31.34 49.08
C VAL A 78 9.77 -32.45 48.64
N ASP A 79 8.50 -32.34 49.05
CA ASP A 79 7.41 -33.16 48.50
C ASP A 79 7.02 -32.63 47.13
N VAL A 80 6.98 -33.51 46.14
CA VAL A 80 6.56 -33.14 44.76
C VAL A 80 5.16 -32.52 44.71
N LYS A 81 4.27 -32.86 45.63
CA LYS A 81 2.93 -32.31 45.74
C LYS A 81 2.89 -30.84 46.20
N SER A 82 3.98 -30.36 46.83
CA SER A 82 4.10 -28.96 47.24
C SER A 82 4.61 -28.03 46.14
N LEU A 83 4.93 -28.59 44.97
CA LEU A 83 5.38 -27.80 43.82
C LEU A 83 4.23 -26.99 43.23
N SER A 84 4.47 -25.70 43.00
CA SER A 84 3.66 -24.79 42.24
C SER A 84 4.45 -24.28 41.03
N TRP A 85 3.76 -23.79 40.02
CA TRP A 85 4.39 -23.33 38.83
C TRP A 85 4.00 -21.87 38.52
N THR A 86 4.95 -21.10 38.09
CA THR A 86 4.76 -19.69 37.68
C THR A 86 5.37 -19.45 36.33
N TYR A 87 4.80 -18.47 35.62
CA TYR A 87 5.33 -17.94 34.39
C TYR A 87 5.44 -16.42 34.57
N ASP A 88 6.63 -15.86 34.43
CA ASP A 88 6.95 -14.48 34.80
C ASP A 88 6.54 -14.11 36.24
N GLY A 89 6.81 -15.03 37.20
CA GLY A 89 6.44 -14.85 38.59
C GLY A 89 4.95 -14.95 38.91
N LYS A 90 4.06 -14.99 37.93
CA LYS A 90 2.60 -15.13 38.09
C LYS A 90 2.20 -16.60 38.06
N PRO A 91 1.26 -17.05 38.92
CA PRO A 91 0.69 -18.40 38.83
C PRO A 91 0.16 -18.70 37.42
N LEU A 92 0.34 -19.94 36.93
CA LEU A 92 -0.15 -20.31 35.57
C LEU A 92 -1.64 -20.06 35.40
N SER A 93 -2.45 -20.14 36.45
CA SER A 93 -3.89 -19.85 36.43
C SER A 93 -4.24 -18.39 36.14
N GLN A 94 -3.29 -17.48 36.20
CA GLN A 94 -3.47 -16.08 35.90
C GLN A 94 -3.17 -15.76 34.42
N TRP A 95 -2.58 -16.68 33.69
CA TRP A 95 -2.36 -16.58 32.24
C TRP A 95 -3.59 -17.08 31.50
N LYS A 96 -4.54 -16.16 31.29
CA LYS A 96 -5.86 -16.43 30.80
C LYS A 96 -5.99 -16.17 29.30
N LYS A 97 -6.90 -16.91 28.66
CA LYS A 97 -7.30 -16.68 27.26
C LYS A 97 -8.02 -15.35 27.11
N TYR A 98 -7.86 -14.74 25.93
CA TYR A 98 -8.59 -13.54 25.53
C TYR A 98 -10.04 -13.88 25.24
N GLN A 99 -10.94 -13.26 25.97
CA GLN A 99 -12.38 -13.41 25.86
C GLN A 99 -13.06 -12.08 26.21
N ASP A 100 -14.17 -11.75 25.55
CA ASP A 100 -14.96 -10.53 25.81
C ASP A 100 -14.11 -9.23 25.81
N ARG A 101 -13.13 -9.17 24.91
CA ARG A 101 -12.19 -8.04 24.73
C ARG A 101 -11.18 -7.86 25.87
N ASP A 102 -10.96 -8.88 26.71
CA ASP A 102 -9.97 -8.88 27.80
C ASP A 102 -9.47 -10.30 28.08
N TYR A 103 -8.39 -10.45 28.89
CA TYR A 103 -7.81 -11.73 29.31
C TYR A 103 -8.57 -12.29 30.53
N THR A 104 -9.83 -12.67 30.35
CA THR A 104 -10.74 -13.15 31.40
C THR A 104 -11.11 -14.61 31.28
N GLY A 105 -10.76 -15.28 30.18
CA GLY A 105 -11.11 -16.67 29.89
C GLY A 105 -10.44 -17.71 30.79
N ALA A 106 -10.48 -18.97 30.39
CA ALA A 106 -9.79 -20.07 31.10
C ALA A 106 -8.26 -19.89 31.01
N PRO A 107 -7.49 -20.44 31.96
CA PRO A 107 -6.02 -20.46 31.85
C PRO A 107 -5.59 -21.19 30.58
N PHE A 108 -4.67 -20.57 29.79
CA PHE A 108 -4.09 -21.22 28.60
C PHE A 108 -2.75 -21.93 28.89
N ILE A 109 -2.21 -21.77 30.12
CA ILE A 109 -1.01 -22.51 30.58
C ILE A 109 -1.39 -23.40 31.73
N THR A 110 -1.13 -24.71 31.58
CA THR A 110 -1.45 -25.71 32.62
C THR A 110 -0.28 -26.67 32.83
N VAL A 111 -0.27 -27.35 33.92
CA VAL A 111 0.73 -28.41 34.22
C VAL A 111 0.05 -29.76 34.41
N SER A 112 0.67 -30.81 33.88
CA SER A 112 0.17 -32.18 33.99
C SER A 112 1.33 -33.18 34.14
N HIS A 113 1.02 -34.44 34.49
CA HIS A 113 1.98 -35.55 34.55
C HIS A 113 3.19 -35.28 35.41
N VAL A 114 3.01 -34.60 36.55
CA VAL A 114 4.09 -34.33 37.51
C VAL A 114 4.45 -35.62 38.23
N LYS A 115 5.66 -36.11 38.00
CA LYS A 115 6.17 -37.33 38.64
C LYS A 115 7.66 -37.22 38.97
N VAL A 116 8.12 -38.04 39.96
CA VAL A 116 9.53 -38.15 40.31
C VAL A 116 10.06 -39.53 39.87
N THR A 117 11.13 -39.50 39.08
CA THR A 117 11.84 -40.70 38.66
C THR A 117 13.35 -40.47 38.83
N ASN A 118 14.02 -41.38 39.55
CA ASN A 118 15.46 -41.26 39.83
C ASN A 118 15.88 -39.90 40.42
N GLY A 119 15.11 -39.37 41.37
CA GLY A 119 15.38 -38.10 42.02
C GLY A 119 15.18 -36.86 41.18
N LYS A 120 14.57 -37.01 39.98
CA LYS A 120 14.23 -35.90 39.09
C LYS A 120 12.73 -35.76 38.97
N VAL A 121 12.27 -34.53 38.99
CA VAL A 121 10.89 -34.15 38.61
C VAL A 121 10.77 -34.15 37.11
N HIS A 122 9.72 -34.74 36.59
CA HIS A 122 9.26 -34.67 35.20
C HIS A 122 7.85 -34.08 35.22
N ALA A 123 7.60 -33.08 34.39
CA ALA A 123 6.31 -32.41 34.28
C ALA A 123 6.03 -32.00 32.81
N ASN A 124 4.77 -32.00 32.44
CA ASN A 124 4.32 -31.47 31.18
C ASN A 124 3.73 -30.07 31.40
N ILE A 125 4.29 -29.06 30.76
CA ILE A 125 3.75 -27.72 30.78
C ILE A 125 3.03 -27.55 29.44
N ASN A 126 1.69 -27.44 29.50
CA ASN A 126 0.84 -27.39 28.33
C ASN A 126 0.45 -25.92 28.05
N PHE A 127 0.76 -25.46 26.88
CA PHE A 127 0.32 -24.18 26.33
C PHE A 127 -0.83 -24.44 25.36
N ASP A 128 -2.00 -23.93 25.65
CA ASP A 128 -3.15 -23.86 24.74
C ASP A 128 -3.15 -22.52 24.00
N LEU A 129 -4.08 -22.33 23.05
CA LEU A 129 -4.20 -21.12 22.24
C LEU A 129 -4.76 -19.96 23.10
N PRO A 130 -4.03 -18.87 23.29
CA PRO A 130 -4.51 -17.73 24.09
C PRO A 130 -5.71 -17.02 23.46
N TYR A 131 -5.98 -17.23 22.18
CA TYR A 131 -7.08 -16.61 21.44
C TYR A 131 -8.14 -17.60 20.94
N ASP A 132 -8.13 -18.84 21.47
CA ASP A 132 -9.08 -19.93 21.14
C ASP A 132 -9.22 -20.31 19.67
N THR A 133 -8.30 -19.92 18.82
CA THR A 133 -8.31 -20.25 17.40
C THR A 133 -6.94 -20.73 16.93
N ASP A 134 -6.94 -21.75 16.09
CA ASP A 134 -5.80 -22.23 15.30
C ASP A 134 -5.89 -21.74 13.84
N ASN A 135 -7.05 -21.21 13.44
CA ASN A 135 -7.22 -20.59 12.13
C ASN A 135 -7.10 -19.08 12.23
N LEU A 136 -6.03 -18.54 11.69
CA LEU A 136 -5.71 -17.10 11.72
C LEU A 136 -6.08 -16.37 10.42
N SER A 137 -6.84 -16.98 9.51
CA SER A 137 -7.44 -16.25 8.40
C SER A 137 -8.48 -15.22 8.87
N GLU A 138 -9.17 -15.54 9.98
CA GLU A 138 -10.19 -14.70 10.61
C GLU A 138 -9.68 -13.59 11.56
N PRO A 139 -8.56 -13.72 12.28
CA PRO A 139 -8.32 -12.80 13.39
C PRO A 139 -7.42 -11.63 13.01
N ARG A 140 -7.73 -10.88 11.96
CA ARG A 140 -7.09 -9.56 11.74
C ARG A 140 -7.22 -8.65 12.97
N LEU A 141 -8.31 -8.80 13.73
CA LEU A 141 -8.53 -8.07 14.98
C LEU A 141 -7.69 -8.61 16.15
N GLN A 142 -7.25 -9.88 16.11
CA GLN A 142 -6.49 -10.50 17.18
C GLN A 142 -4.99 -10.39 16.99
N ARG A 143 -4.51 -10.37 15.75
CA ARG A 143 -3.07 -10.27 15.45
C ARG A 143 -2.39 -9.06 16.09
N PRO A 144 -2.98 -7.86 16.13
CA PRO A 144 -2.42 -6.72 16.87
C PRO A 144 -2.25 -6.97 18.36
N LEU A 145 -3.01 -7.91 18.96
CA LEU A 145 -2.89 -8.27 20.38
C LEU A 145 -1.65 -9.13 20.67
N TYR A 146 -1.07 -9.79 19.65
CA TYR A 146 0.12 -10.63 19.84
C TYR A 146 1.28 -9.85 20.44
N ALA A 147 1.48 -8.60 20.01
CA ALA A 147 2.55 -7.75 20.52
C ALA A 147 2.52 -7.60 22.05
N SER A 148 1.33 -7.61 22.67
CA SER A 148 1.16 -7.47 24.10
C SER A 148 1.55 -8.70 24.91
N LEU A 149 1.51 -9.89 24.27
CA LEU A 149 1.86 -11.17 24.89
C LEU A 149 3.24 -11.70 24.47
N MET A 150 3.81 -11.19 23.37
CA MET A 150 5.13 -11.64 22.93
C MET A 150 6.20 -11.27 23.94
N GLY A 151 7.05 -12.23 24.29
CA GLY A 151 8.16 -11.99 25.21
C GLY A 151 8.90 -13.25 25.58
N THR A 152 9.97 -13.09 26.33
CA THR A 152 10.68 -14.20 26.99
C THR A 152 10.40 -14.13 28.48
N TYR A 153 9.72 -15.11 28.99
CA TYR A 153 9.24 -15.17 30.37
C TYR A 153 9.91 -16.31 31.12
N ASP A 154 10.12 -16.13 32.43
CA ASP A 154 10.76 -17.16 33.28
C ASP A 154 9.71 -18.17 33.71
N LEU A 155 9.79 -19.40 33.20
CA LEU A 155 9.01 -20.54 33.66
C LEU A 155 9.69 -21.14 34.89
N ALA A 156 9.03 -21.13 36.03
CA ALA A 156 9.62 -21.56 37.27
C ALA A 156 8.76 -22.58 38.05
N ALA A 157 9.40 -23.58 38.57
CA ALA A 157 8.88 -24.43 39.66
C ALA A 157 9.18 -23.78 41.01
N THR A 158 8.17 -23.65 41.86
CA THR A 158 8.30 -22.99 43.18
C THR A 158 7.79 -23.88 44.29
N VAL A 159 8.34 -23.68 45.51
CA VAL A 159 7.87 -24.29 46.79
C VAL A 159 7.70 -23.15 47.77
N ASN A 160 6.52 -23.01 48.35
CA ASN A 160 6.20 -21.93 49.29
C ASN A 160 6.63 -20.53 48.74
N GLY A 161 6.40 -20.28 47.46
CA GLY A 161 6.75 -19.04 46.80
C GLY A 161 8.24 -18.88 46.48
N ARG A 162 9.10 -19.82 46.79
CA ARG A 162 10.55 -19.76 46.44
C ARG A 162 10.81 -20.56 45.18
N VAL A 163 11.52 -19.96 44.21
CA VAL A 163 11.94 -20.64 43.00
C VAL A 163 12.96 -21.73 43.30
N VAL A 164 12.67 -22.97 42.92
CA VAL A 164 13.57 -24.14 43.07
C VAL A 164 14.23 -24.52 41.73
N ALA A 165 13.53 -24.34 40.61
CA ALA A 165 14.10 -24.49 39.26
C ALA A 165 13.41 -23.53 38.28
N HIS A 166 14.15 -23.05 37.29
CA HIS A 166 13.58 -22.14 36.26
C HIS A 166 14.32 -22.24 34.94
N ALA A 167 13.62 -21.81 33.89
CA ALA A 167 14.15 -21.62 32.52
C ALA A 167 13.39 -20.54 31.78
N PRO A 168 14.05 -19.77 30.90
CA PRO A 168 13.39 -18.85 30.02
C PRO A 168 12.58 -19.62 28.94
N VAL A 169 11.37 -19.21 28.68
CA VAL A 169 10.50 -19.69 27.59
C VAL A 169 10.01 -18.48 26.81
N LYS A 170 10.30 -18.47 25.51
CA LYS A 170 9.83 -17.43 24.57
C LYS A 170 8.37 -17.74 24.17
N LEU A 171 7.48 -16.78 24.32
CA LEU A 171 6.10 -16.83 23.81
C LEU A 171 6.02 -15.98 22.54
N THR A 172 5.72 -16.63 21.43
CA THR A 172 5.67 -16.02 20.08
C THR A 172 4.56 -16.67 19.26
N PRO A 173 4.17 -16.11 18.10
CA PRO A 173 3.22 -16.78 17.22
C PRO A 173 3.60 -18.23 16.89
N TYR A 174 4.86 -18.48 16.47
CA TYR A 174 5.39 -19.82 16.17
C TYR A 174 6.93 -19.84 16.33
N ASP A 175 7.57 -20.98 16.14
CA ASP A 175 9.00 -21.21 16.49
C ASP A 175 9.96 -20.26 15.78
N SER A 176 9.82 -20.11 14.46
CA SER A 176 10.74 -19.31 13.65
C SER A 176 10.40 -17.81 13.66
N PHE A 177 9.37 -17.36 14.39
CA PHE A 177 8.98 -15.95 14.46
C PHE A 177 10.09 -15.07 15.03
N ARG A 178 10.40 -14.01 14.32
CA ARG A 178 11.37 -12.97 14.74
C ARG A 178 10.66 -11.62 14.89
N THR A 179 10.94 -10.94 15.97
CA THR A 179 10.59 -9.52 16.11
C THR A 179 11.43 -8.68 15.14
N TYR A 180 11.00 -7.45 14.85
CA TYR A 180 11.78 -6.54 14.00
C TYR A 180 13.21 -6.34 14.55
N ASP A 181 13.37 -6.20 15.88
CA ASP A 181 14.65 -5.96 16.51
C ASP A 181 15.60 -7.18 16.44
N GLU A 182 15.08 -8.38 16.23
CA GLU A 182 15.88 -9.60 16.03
C GLU A 182 16.42 -9.72 14.59
N LEU A 183 15.80 -9.06 13.57
CA LEU A 183 16.18 -9.22 12.17
C LEU A 183 17.61 -8.77 11.90
N LYS A 184 17.94 -7.50 12.20
CA LYS A 184 19.27 -6.96 11.84
C LYS A 184 20.42 -7.68 12.54
N PRO A 185 20.37 -7.99 13.84
CA PRO A 185 21.38 -8.80 14.51
C PRO A 185 21.58 -10.19 13.90
N GLU A 186 20.48 -10.89 13.51
CA GLU A 186 20.60 -12.19 12.84
C GLU A 186 21.18 -12.07 11.43
N ILE A 187 20.79 -11.06 10.65
CA ILE A 187 21.38 -10.77 9.34
C ILE A 187 22.90 -10.56 9.47
N ASP A 188 23.33 -9.77 10.45
CA ASP A 188 24.76 -9.49 10.66
C ASP A 188 25.50 -10.75 11.08
N ALA A 189 24.95 -11.55 11.98
CA ALA A 189 25.53 -12.80 12.42
C ALA A 189 25.69 -13.83 11.28
N VAL A 190 24.65 -13.94 10.43
CA VAL A 190 24.68 -14.79 9.22
C VAL A 190 25.75 -14.30 8.25
N THR A 191 25.80 -12.99 8.01
CA THR A 191 26.80 -12.37 7.11
C THR A 191 28.22 -12.62 7.57
N ALA A 192 28.49 -12.41 8.86
CA ALA A 192 29.81 -12.68 9.45
C ALA A 192 30.20 -14.16 9.34
N LYS A 193 29.26 -15.08 9.57
CA LYS A 193 29.50 -16.51 9.45
C LYS A 193 29.72 -16.95 8.00
N ALA A 194 29.00 -16.38 7.04
CA ALA A 194 29.18 -16.65 5.62
C ALA A 194 30.54 -16.20 5.11
N ALA A 195 31.02 -15.03 5.54
CA ALA A 195 32.38 -14.54 5.22
C ALA A 195 33.49 -15.50 5.66
N GLN A 196 33.29 -16.21 6.77
CA GLN A 196 34.24 -17.21 7.26
C GLN A 196 34.10 -18.57 6.56
N LYS A 197 32.87 -18.96 6.15
CA LYS A 197 32.55 -20.31 5.66
C LYS A 197 32.76 -20.47 4.15
N ASN A 198 32.32 -19.51 3.32
CA ASN A 198 32.25 -19.67 1.87
C ASN A 198 32.52 -18.40 1.07
N ASN A 199 32.78 -17.29 1.74
CA ASN A 199 33.14 -15.99 1.15
C ASN A 199 32.11 -15.46 0.11
N ARG A 200 30.82 -15.79 0.27
CA ARG A 200 29.75 -15.22 -0.56
C ARG A 200 29.62 -13.73 -0.29
N TYR A 201 29.36 -12.96 -1.32
CA TYR A 201 29.15 -11.52 -1.18
C TYR A 201 27.77 -11.26 -0.58
N ILE A 202 27.73 -10.64 0.58
CA ILE A 202 26.49 -10.22 1.27
C ILE A 202 26.65 -8.76 1.64
N LYS A 203 25.69 -7.95 1.28
CA LYS A 203 25.64 -6.53 1.63
C LYS A 203 24.22 -6.13 2.01
N THR A 204 24.05 -5.69 3.24
CA THR A 204 22.79 -5.13 3.73
C THR A 204 22.86 -3.61 3.80
N THR A 205 21.83 -2.94 3.33
CA THR A 205 21.66 -1.48 3.36
C THR A 205 20.27 -1.12 3.84
N SER A 206 20.14 0.01 4.55
CA SER A 206 18.85 0.67 4.72
C SER A 206 18.50 1.37 3.42
N ILE A 207 17.35 1.05 2.85
CA ILE A 207 16.85 1.66 1.61
C ILE A 207 15.88 2.81 1.86
N GLY A 208 15.45 2.97 3.12
CA GLY A 208 14.56 4.03 3.56
C GLY A 208 14.14 3.84 5.00
N LYS A 209 13.24 4.70 5.43
CA LYS A 209 12.66 4.69 6.78
C LYS A 209 11.15 4.54 6.70
N SER A 210 10.58 3.80 7.66
CA SER A 210 9.14 3.80 7.91
C SER A 210 8.66 5.11 8.52
N VAL A 211 7.37 5.27 8.69
CA VAL A 211 6.74 6.43 9.36
C VAL A 211 7.31 6.66 10.75
N GLU A 212 7.51 5.62 11.55
CA GLU A 212 8.12 5.71 12.89
C GLU A 212 9.66 5.74 12.86
N GLY A 213 10.28 5.81 11.69
CA GLY A 213 11.72 6.00 11.51
C GLY A 213 12.56 4.73 11.56
N ARG A 214 11.95 3.54 11.48
CA ARG A 214 12.66 2.26 11.42
C ARG A 214 13.25 2.02 10.04
N ASP A 215 14.40 1.34 9.99
CA ASP A 215 15.08 1.01 8.73
C ASP A 215 14.33 -0.07 7.93
N ILE A 216 14.21 0.14 6.62
CA ILE A 216 13.81 -0.91 5.68
C ILE A 216 15.10 -1.53 5.13
N TYR A 217 15.34 -2.80 5.43
CA TYR A 217 16.59 -3.47 5.07
C TYR A 217 16.47 -4.20 3.74
N LEU A 218 17.38 -3.90 2.81
CA LEU A 218 17.62 -4.69 1.61
C LEU A 218 18.99 -5.36 1.71
N THR A 219 19.01 -6.69 1.57
CA THR A 219 20.22 -7.51 1.57
C THR A 219 20.45 -8.08 0.17
N VAL A 220 21.61 -7.78 -0.41
CA VAL A 220 22.11 -8.40 -1.65
C VAL A 220 22.95 -9.61 -1.28
N LEU A 221 22.65 -10.78 -1.84
CA LEU A 221 23.47 -11.99 -1.72
C LEU A 221 23.85 -12.52 -3.10
N ALA A 222 25.14 -12.62 -3.35
CA ALA A 222 25.68 -13.09 -4.64
C ALA A 222 26.89 -14.01 -4.40
N LYS A 223 27.34 -14.68 -5.47
CA LYS A 223 28.60 -15.42 -5.46
C LYS A 223 29.77 -14.50 -5.10
N ASP A 224 29.84 -13.33 -5.73
CA ASP A 224 30.90 -12.34 -5.60
C ASP A 224 30.39 -10.92 -5.89
N LYS A 225 31.18 -9.93 -5.46
CA LYS A 225 30.88 -8.52 -5.68
C LYS A 225 30.93 -8.13 -7.17
N ALA A 226 31.85 -8.73 -7.93
CA ALA A 226 32.06 -8.39 -9.34
C ALA A 226 30.80 -8.66 -10.17
N SER A 227 30.06 -9.74 -9.85
CA SER A 227 28.79 -10.06 -10.49
C SER A 227 27.72 -9.00 -10.28
N VAL A 228 27.60 -8.48 -9.06
CA VAL A 228 26.67 -7.40 -8.71
C VAL A 228 27.08 -6.09 -9.37
N ASP A 229 28.38 -5.78 -9.34
CA ASP A 229 28.92 -4.58 -9.99
C ASP A 229 28.70 -4.64 -11.52
N LYS A 230 28.90 -5.80 -12.16
CA LYS A 230 28.63 -5.99 -13.59
C LYS A 230 27.14 -5.78 -13.89
N TYR A 231 26.25 -6.34 -13.06
CA TYR A 231 24.82 -6.13 -13.25
C TYR A 231 24.47 -4.64 -13.20
N GLN A 232 24.84 -3.95 -12.13
CA GLN A 232 24.45 -2.56 -11.93
C GLN A 232 25.11 -1.57 -12.91
N LYS A 233 26.37 -1.81 -13.29
CA LYS A 233 27.15 -0.85 -14.10
C LYS A 233 27.14 -1.14 -15.61
N VAL A 234 26.82 -2.37 -15.99
CA VAL A 234 26.89 -2.81 -17.40
C VAL A 234 25.55 -3.41 -17.84
N THR A 235 25.07 -4.47 -17.17
CA THR A 235 23.88 -5.21 -17.60
C THR A 235 22.62 -4.35 -17.53
N HIS A 236 22.31 -3.80 -16.38
CA HIS A 236 21.08 -3.00 -16.18
C HIS A 236 21.06 -1.72 -17.04
N PRO A 237 22.13 -0.92 -17.18
CA PRO A 237 22.15 0.18 -18.13
C PRO A 237 21.94 -0.27 -19.58
N ALA A 238 22.53 -1.41 -20.02
CA ALA A 238 22.31 -1.95 -21.35
C ALA A 238 20.86 -2.40 -21.57
N MET A 239 20.24 -3.06 -20.58
CA MET A 239 18.81 -3.42 -20.62
C MET A 239 17.91 -2.23 -20.90
N LEU A 240 18.19 -1.08 -20.27
CA LEU A 240 17.35 0.11 -20.37
C LEU A 240 17.65 1.03 -21.58
N ASN A 241 18.81 0.86 -22.23
CA ASN A 241 19.23 1.78 -23.31
C ASN A 241 19.41 1.08 -24.66
N ASP A 242 19.90 -0.15 -24.70
CA ASP A 242 20.10 -0.91 -25.94
C ASP A 242 19.83 -2.42 -25.73
N PRO A 243 18.60 -2.79 -25.36
CA PRO A 243 18.25 -4.18 -25.09
C PRO A 243 18.41 -5.09 -26.30
N LYS A 244 18.24 -4.57 -27.53
CA LYS A 244 18.43 -5.34 -28.77
C LYS A 244 19.87 -5.79 -28.94
N LYS A 245 20.82 -4.88 -28.73
CA LYS A 245 22.26 -5.23 -28.78
C LYS A 245 22.61 -6.21 -27.66
N LEU A 246 22.12 -6.00 -26.44
CA LEU A 246 22.38 -6.90 -25.33
C LEU A 246 21.86 -8.32 -25.63
N GLN A 247 20.65 -8.48 -26.20
CA GLN A 247 20.16 -9.78 -26.65
C GLN A 247 21.09 -10.45 -27.68
N ALA A 248 21.57 -9.69 -28.67
CA ALA A 248 22.49 -10.22 -29.69
C ALA A 248 23.82 -10.65 -29.05
N ASP A 249 24.37 -9.85 -28.14
CA ASP A 249 25.63 -10.15 -27.45
C ASP A 249 25.50 -11.41 -26.55
N ILE A 250 24.34 -11.62 -25.91
CA ILE A 250 24.05 -12.82 -25.11
C ILE A 250 23.97 -14.03 -26.02
N LYS A 251 23.16 -14.00 -27.08
CA LYS A 251 22.93 -15.11 -28.00
C LYS A 251 24.23 -15.56 -28.72
N SER A 252 25.14 -14.62 -28.98
CA SER A 252 26.43 -14.91 -29.59
C SER A 252 27.52 -15.32 -28.59
N GLY A 253 27.24 -15.24 -27.28
CA GLY A 253 28.23 -15.43 -26.21
C GLY A 253 29.20 -14.24 -26.01
N ALA A 254 29.08 -13.17 -26.79
CA ALA A 254 29.96 -12.02 -26.70
C ALA A 254 29.82 -11.23 -25.37
N PHE A 255 28.68 -11.31 -24.73
CA PHE A 255 28.44 -10.65 -23.44
C PHE A 255 29.17 -11.33 -22.27
N GLY A 256 29.53 -12.62 -22.45
CA GLY A 256 30.17 -13.42 -21.41
C GLY A 256 29.26 -13.72 -20.23
N ASP A 257 29.86 -14.04 -19.08
CA ASP A 257 29.09 -14.40 -17.86
C ASP A 257 28.28 -13.20 -17.34
N TYR A 258 27.01 -13.48 -17.02
CA TYR A 258 26.09 -12.52 -16.40
C TYR A 258 25.15 -13.24 -15.43
N LYS A 259 24.56 -12.47 -14.49
CA LYS A 259 23.63 -12.98 -13.50
C LYS A 259 22.42 -12.08 -13.44
N VAL A 260 21.30 -12.65 -13.05
CA VAL A 260 20.00 -11.96 -12.95
C VAL A 260 19.49 -11.96 -11.52
N PRO A 261 18.79 -10.90 -11.08
CA PRO A 261 18.28 -10.78 -9.72
C PRO A 261 16.95 -11.51 -9.53
N ILE A 262 16.84 -12.18 -8.37
CA ILE A 262 15.59 -12.70 -7.81
C ILE A 262 15.32 -11.88 -6.55
N TRP A 263 14.10 -11.35 -6.43
CA TRP A 263 13.67 -10.55 -5.29
C TRP A 263 12.69 -11.32 -4.42
N LEU A 264 12.90 -11.31 -3.10
CA LEU A 264 11.98 -11.83 -2.11
C LEU A 264 11.51 -10.68 -1.22
N ASN A 265 10.20 -10.59 -1.02
CA ASN A 265 9.52 -9.47 -0.39
C ASN A 265 8.44 -9.94 0.60
N ASN A 266 8.14 -9.11 1.60
CA ASN A 266 6.93 -9.21 2.40
C ASN A 266 6.43 -7.79 2.74
N ILE A 267 5.26 -7.43 2.23
CA ILE A 267 4.68 -6.11 2.46
C ILE A 267 3.76 -6.08 3.69
N HIS A 268 3.08 -7.19 4.02
CA HIS A 268 2.20 -7.27 5.19
C HIS A 268 2.85 -8.07 6.32
N PRO A 269 3.51 -7.42 7.29
CA PRO A 269 4.31 -8.12 8.29
C PRO A 269 3.50 -8.83 9.37
N ASN A 270 2.19 -8.59 9.44
CA ASN A 270 1.26 -9.37 10.26
C ASN A 270 0.84 -10.69 9.59
N GLU A 271 1.17 -10.87 8.31
CA GLU A 271 1.22 -12.12 7.58
C GLU A 271 2.62 -12.72 7.81
N ALA A 272 2.88 -12.99 9.06
CA ALA A 272 4.20 -13.14 9.64
C ALA A 272 5.10 -14.22 9.01
N PRO A 273 4.57 -15.38 8.50
CA PRO A 273 5.40 -16.42 7.90
C PRO A 273 6.29 -15.93 6.75
N GLY A 274 5.87 -14.91 5.99
CA GLY A 274 6.64 -14.34 4.88
C GLY A 274 7.99 -13.79 5.34
N VAL A 275 8.01 -12.99 6.41
CA VAL A 275 9.25 -12.41 6.98
C VAL A 275 10.21 -13.50 7.41
N ASP A 276 9.70 -14.52 8.10
CA ASP A 276 10.49 -15.58 8.69
C ASP A 276 10.99 -16.59 7.64
N ALA A 277 10.19 -16.85 6.60
CA ALA A 277 10.60 -17.65 5.45
C ALA A 277 11.74 -16.99 4.68
N ILE A 278 11.64 -15.69 4.42
CA ILE A 278 12.71 -14.90 3.78
C ILE A 278 13.99 -14.98 4.61
N MET A 279 13.91 -14.82 5.92
CA MET A 279 15.07 -14.89 6.81
C MET A 279 15.69 -16.29 6.84
N ASN A 280 14.87 -17.35 6.91
CA ASN A 280 15.33 -18.74 6.87
C ASN A 280 15.99 -19.06 5.53
N TYR A 281 15.39 -18.61 4.43
CA TYR A 281 15.94 -18.82 3.09
C TYR A 281 17.24 -18.05 2.88
N PHE A 282 17.31 -16.78 3.30
CA PHE A 282 18.56 -16.01 3.31
C PHE A 282 19.67 -16.75 4.06
N LYS A 283 19.39 -17.27 5.25
CA LYS A 283 20.35 -18.03 6.07
C LYS A 283 20.87 -19.26 5.35
N SER A 284 19.99 -20.05 4.73
CA SER A 284 20.40 -21.23 3.95
C SER A 284 21.21 -20.84 2.71
N MET A 285 20.74 -19.83 1.95
CA MET A 285 21.49 -19.33 0.79
C MET A 285 22.84 -18.75 1.17
N ALA A 286 22.98 -18.18 2.36
CA ALA A 286 24.23 -17.62 2.84
C ALA A 286 25.21 -18.70 3.32
N LEU A 287 24.73 -19.78 3.95
CA LEU A 287 25.57 -20.70 4.72
C LEU A 287 25.70 -22.11 4.14
N ASP A 288 24.70 -22.61 3.42
CA ASP A 288 24.67 -24.00 2.98
C ASP A 288 25.25 -24.16 1.57
N LYS A 289 25.63 -25.37 1.20
CA LYS A 289 26.10 -25.72 -0.15
C LYS A 289 24.96 -26.12 -1.06
N SER A 290 23.92 -26.70 -0.49
CA SER A 290 22.75 -27.20 -1.24
C SER A 290 21.53 -27.27 -0.31
N MET A 291 20.35 -27.24 -0.93
CA MET A 291 19.06 -27.47 -0.29
C MET A 291 18.40 -28.65 -0.99
N THR A 292 18.06 -29.69 -0.25
CA THR A 292 17.31 -30.84 -0.76
C THR A 292 15.88 -30.77 -0.25
N TYR A 293 14.92 -30.90 -1.13
CA TYR A 293 13.48 -30.82 -0.82
C TYR A 293 12.70 -31.76 -1.72
N ASP A 294 11.49 -32.09 -1.29
CA ASP A 294 10.57 -32.87 -2.08
C ASP A 294 9.78 -31.97 -3.03
N THR A 295 9.40 -32.48 -4.19
CA THR A 295 8.44 -31.90 -5.12
C THR A 295 7.38 -32.93 -5.50
N VAL A 296 6.25 -32.53 -6.04
CA VAL A 296 5.20 -33.40 -6.53
C VAL A 296 5.34 -33.55 -8.04
N LEU A 297 5.37 -34.80 -8.52
CA LEU A 297 5.35 -35.09 -9.94
C LEU A 297 3.91 -35.06 -10.49
N PRO A 298 3.71 -34.96 -11.81
CA PRO A 298 2.38 -34.97 -12.44
C PRO A 298 1.51 -36.19 -12.06
N ASN A 299 2.12 -37.30 -11.68
CA ASN A 299 1.43 -38.52 -11.22
C ASN A 299 1.12 -38.50 -9.70
N GLY A 300 1.30 -37.38 -9.02
CA GLY A 300 1.05 -37.19 -7.59
C GLY A 300 2.13 -37.78 -6.66
N LYS A 301 3.18 -38.38 -7.18
CA LYS A 301 4.26 -38.94 -6.35
C LYS A 301 5.26 -37.87 -5.95
N LYS A 302 5.76 -37.96 -4.71
CA LYS A 302 6.87 -37.14 -4.27
C LYS A 302 8.19 -37.58 -4.90
N SER A 303 9.00 -36.61 -5.27
CA SER A 303 10.35 -36.82 -5.79
C SER A 303 11.31 -35.87 -5.12
N LYS A 304 12.50 -36.32 -4.75
CA LYS A 304 13.54 -35.45 -4.17
C LYS A 304 14.23 -34.66 -5.27
N THR A 305 14.41 -33.38 -5.00
CA THR A 305 15.21 -32.48 -5.83
C THR A 305 16.20 -31.71 -4.98
N THR A 306 17.28 -31.25 -5.59
CA THR A 306 18.33 -30.48 -4.91
C THR A 306 18.61 -29.19 -5.67
N LEU A 307 18.58 -28.09 -4.95
CA LEU A 307 19.15 -26.82 -5.37
C LEU A 307 20.63 -26.79 -4.92
N ASN A 308 21.56 -26.94 -5.84
CA ASN A 308 22.97 -26.64 -5.56
C ASN A 308 23.11 -25.12 -5.53
N ILE A 309 23.41 -24.56 -4.36
CA ILE A 309 23.44 -23.12 -4.14
C ILE A 309 24.62 -22.47 -4.89
N ASP A 310 25.79 -23.11 -4.89
CA ASP A 310 26.95 -22.57 -5.58
C ASP A 310 26.75 -22.55 -7.11
N ASP A 311 26.03 -23.52 -7.66
CA ASP A 311 25.66 -23.54 -9.08
C ASP A 311 24.57 -22.51 -9.42
N ALA A 312 23.57 -22.38 -8.55
CA ALA A 312 22.54 -21.34 -8.71
C ALA A 312 23.18 -19.93 -8.71
N LEU A 313 24.10 -19.67 -7.79
CA LEU A 313 24.80 -18.38 -7.70
C LEU A 313 25.77 -18.09 -8.87
N LYS A 314 25.99 -19.05 -9.78
CA LYS A 314 26.62 -18.77 -11.08
C LYS A 314 25.66 -18.09 -12.05
N ASN A 315 24.37 -18.23 -11.85
CA ASN A 315 23.32 -17.77 -12.77
C ASN A 315 22.52 -16.60 -12.20
N VAL A 316 22.28 -16.59 -10.88
CA VAL A 316 21.42 -15.61 -10.19
C VAL A 316 22.11 -15.00 -8.99
N PHE A 317 21.58 -13.88 -8.53
CA PHE A 317 21.84 -13.32 -7.21
C PHE A 317 20.50 -12.91 -6.58
N PHE A 318 20.50 -12.70 -5.27
CA PHE A 318 19.27 -12.48 -4.51
C PHE A 318 19.21 -11.08 -3.91
N LEU A 319 18.02 -10.54 -3.87
CA LEU A 319 17.62 -9.32 -3.19
C LEU A 319 16.56 -9.69 -2.14
N PHE A 320 16.86 -9.47 -0.87
CA PHE A 320 15.96 -9.77 0.24
C PHE A 320 15.49 -8.47 0.88
N VAL A 321 14.19 -8.22 0.83
CA VAL A 321 13.52 -7.24 1.68
C VAL A 321 12.66 -8.03 2.66
N TYR A 322 13.05 -8.05 3.91
CA TYR A 322 12.43 -8.89 4.92
C TYR A 322 11.03 -8.42 5.30
N THR A 323 10.82 -7.12 5.30
CA THR A 323 9.52 -6.48 5.42
C THR A 323 9.58 -5.04 4.89
N ASP A 324 8.60 -4.65 4.10
CA ASP A 324 8.43 -3.27 3.64
C ASP A 324 7.89 -2.38 4.75
N ASN A 325 7.17 -2.99 5.70
CA ASN A 325 6.49 -2.31 6.80
C ASN A 325 7.07 -2.70 8.16
N PRO A 326 8.21 -2.12 8.58
CA PRO A 326 8.81 -2.40 9.90
C PRO A 326 7.90 -2.05 11.07
N ASP A 327 7.10 -0.97 10.95
CA ASP A 327 6.18 -0.54 12.00
C ASP A 327 5.08 -1.59 12.22
N GLY A 328 4.49 -2.09 11.13
CA GLY A 328 3.53 -3.19 11.18
C GLY A 328 4.14 -4.47 11.77
N ARG A 329 5.44 -4.76 11.57
CA ARG A 329 6.10 -5.91 12.20
C ARG A 329 6.20 -5.76 13.71
N VAL A 330 6.45 -4.54 14.20
CA VAL A 330 6.50 -4.24 15.64
C VAL A 330 5.12 -4.30 16.26
N HIS A 331 4.13 -3.72 15.59
CA HIS A 331 2.75 -3.62 16.09
C HIS A 331 1.88 -4.82 15.71
N THR A 332 2.40 -5.77 14.94
CA THR A 332 1.67 -6.92 14.38
C THR A 332 0.41 -6.50 13.60
N THR A 333 0.51 -5.38 12.86
CA THR A 333 -0.56 -4.80 12.03
C THR A 333 -0.28 -4.99 10.54
N ARG A 334 -1.35 -4.96 9.72
CA ARG A 334 -1.26 -4.96 8.26
C ARG A 334 -0.79 -3.61 7.73
N SER A 335 -1.45 -2.56 8.22
CA SER A 335 -1.17 -1.18 7.83
C SER A 335 0.14 -0.66 8.45
N ASN A 336 0.70 0.40 7.86
CA ASN A 336 1.81 1.13 8.46
C ASN A 336 1.34 1.98 9.68
N ALA A 337 2.22 2.77 10.28
CA ALA A 337 1.89 3.55 11.47
C ALA A 337 0.90 4.72 11.23
N GLU A 338 0.65 5.10 9.99
CA GLU A 338 -0.40 6.06 9.61
C GLU A 338 -1.69 5.38 9.11
N ASP A 339 -1.82 4.06 9.35
CA ASP A 339 -2.98 3.21 9.02
C ASP A 339 -3.22 3.00 7.52
N PHE A 340 -2.17 3.08 6.68
CA PHE A 340 -2.25 2.79 5.26
C PHE A 340 -1.82 1.36 4.92
N ASP A 341 -2.60 0.69 4.07
CA ASP A 341 -2.23 -0.57 3.44
C ASP A 341 -1.21 -0.30 2.32
N LEU A 342 0.04 -0.66 2.57
CA LEU A 342 1.12 -0.43 1.61
C LEU A 342 0.94 -1.20 0.31
N ASN A 343 0.21 -2.34 0.34
CA ASN A 343 -0.13 -3.10 -0.87
C ASN A 343 -1.34 -2.52 -1.64
N ARG A 344 -1.67 -1.26 -1.36
CA ARG A 344 -2.58 -0.41 -2.13
C ARG A 344 -1.89 0.87 -2.60
N ASP A 345 -0.57 1.01 -2.38
CA ASP A 345 0.17 2.27 -2.57
C ASP A 345 1.36 2.17 -3.54
N ASN A 346 1.73 1.00 -4.06
CA ASN A 346 2.95 0.85 -4.85
C ASN A 346 3.00 1.70 -6.12
N SER A 347 1.87 1.84 -6.84
CA SER A 347 1.80 2.78 -7.98
C SER A 347 1.60 4.23 -7.55
N TYR A 348 0.94 4.49 -6.44
CA TYR A 348 0.64 5.85 -5.97
C TYR A 348 1.80 6.48 -5.20
N GLN A 349 2.50 5.69 -4.38
CA GLN A 349 3.69 6.08 -3.63
C GLN A 349 3.45 7.28 -2.70
N THR A 350 2.35 7.25 -1.98
CA THR A 350 2.00 8.27 -0.99
C THR A 350 2.77 8.07 0.31
N GLN A 351 3.14 6.82 0.64
CA GLN A 351 3.82 6.45 1.86
C GLN A 351 5.36 6.37 1.69
N PRO A 352 6.15 6.67 2.73
CA PRO A 352 7.62 6.63 2.64
C PRO A 352 8.16 5.23 2.39
N GLU A 353 7.51 4.19 2.90
CA GLU A 353 7.89 2.79 2.74
C GLU A 353 7.79 2.38 1.27
N THR A 354 6.66 2.61 0.64
CA THR A 354 6.43 2.24 -0.77
C THR A 354 7.35 3.02 -1.71
N ARG A 355 7.62 4.31 -1.44
CA ARG A 355 8.61 5.08 -2.21
C ARG A 355 9.99 4.44 -2.16
N SER A 356 10.38 3.96 -0.98
CA SER A 356 11.69 3.36 -0.76
C SER A 356 11.85 2.04 -1.49
N VAL A 357 10.83 1.16 -1.44
CA VAL A 357 10.86 -0.15 -2.07
C VAL A 357 10.74 -0.04 -3.60
N THR A 358 9.78 0.75 -4.11
CA THR A 358 9.58 0.93 -5.55
C THR A 358 10.76 1.56 -6.26
N GLU A 359 11.47 2.49 -5.59
CA GLU A 359 12.74 3.03 -6.11
C GLU A 359 13.80 1.94 -6.29
N GLN A 360 13.86 0.97 -5.38
CA GLN A 360 14.79 -0.15 -5.52
C GLN A 360 14.33 -1.14 -6.60
N ILE A 361 13.03 -1.41 -6.73
CA ILE A 361 12.51 -2.21 -7.85
C ILE A 361 12.95 -1.61 -9.18
N ALA A 362 12.80 -0.30 -9.35
CA ALA A 362 13.26 0.41 -10.55
C ALA A 362 14.79 0.35 -10.76
N LYS A 363 15.58 0.39 -9.69
CA LYS A 363 17.05 0.30 -9.73
C LYS A 363 17.60 -1.09 -10.05
N TRP A 364 16.83 -2.12 -9.73
CA TRP A 364 17.30 -3.49 -9.89
C TRP A 364 16.59 -4.22 -11.02
N SER A 365 15.40 -3.82 -11.44
CA SER A 365 14.56 -4.50 -12.44
C SER A 365 14.68 -6.03 -12.30
N PRO A 366 14.20 -6.62 -11.18
CA PRO A 366 14.41 -8.04 -10.92
C PRO A 366 13.77 -8.91 -12.02
N LEU A 367 14.38 -10.05 -12.33
CA LEU A 367 13.80 -10.98 -13.29
C LEU A 367 12.62 -11.74 -12.69
N SER A 368 12.70 -12.08 -11.41
CA SER A 368 11.60 -12.71 -10.66
C SER A 368 11.40 -11.99 -9.33
N PHE A 369 10.15 -11.75 -8.97
CA PHE A 369 9.73 -11.06 -7.76
C PHE A 369 8.70 -11.93 -7.02
N LEU A 370 9.00 -12.26 -5.77
CA LEU A 370 8.16 -13.10 -4.91
C LEU A 370 7.70 -12.25 -3.72
N ASP A 371 6.42 -11.91 -3.67
CA ASP A 371 5.80 -11.23 -2.53
C ASP A 371 5.09 -12.25 -1.64
N MET A 372 5.53 -12.38 -0.40
CA MET A 372 5.08 -13.42 0.52
C MET A 372 4.00 -12.91 1.44
N HIS A 373 2.81 -13.50 1.33
CA HIS A 373 1.58 -13.09 1.97
C HIS A 373 0.92 -14.21 2.79
N GLY A 374 -0.26 -13.94 3.29
CA GLY A 374 -1.26 -14.73 3.95
C GLY A 374 -2.45 -13.84 4.33
N PHE A 375 -3.65 -14.30 4.47
CA PHE A 375 -3.96 -15.72 4.50
C PHE A 375 -5.16 -15.98 3.62
N ASP A 376 -5.03 -16.98 2.77
CA ASP A 376 -6.13 -17.55 2.01
C ASP A 376 -6.47 -18.94 2.58
N SER A 377 -7.63 -19.48 2.24
CA SER A 377 -8.07 -20.80 2.70
C SER A 377 -7.19 -21.95 2.18
N ASN A 378 -6.41 -21.71 1.13
CA ASN A 378 -5.50 -22.65 0.51
C ASN A 378 -4.11 -22.03 0.33
N PHE A 379 -3.12 -22.85 -0.01
CA PHE A 379 -1.85 -22.31 -0.49
C PHE A 379 -2.06 -21.82 -1.93
N LEU A 380 -2.04 -20.50 -2.11
CA LEU A 380 -2.33 -19.84 -3.37
C LEU A 380 -1.07 -19.17 -3.90
N ILE A 381 -0.85 -19.30 -5.21
CA ILE A 381 0.22 -18.60 -5.91
C ILE A 381 -0.38 -17.88 -7.10
N GLU A 382 -0.38 -16.56 -7.02
CA GLU A 382 -0.91 -15.69 -8.07
C GLU A 382 0.19 -15.20 -8.98
N PRO A 383 0.23 -15.70 -10.22
CA PRO A 383 1.06 -15.08 -11.23
C PRO A 383 0.36 -13.91 -11.91
N SER A 384 -0.95 -14.05 -12.26
CA SER A 384 -1.69 -13.00 -12.96
C SER A 384 -3.06 -13.51 -13.41
N THR A 385 -4.15 -12.83 -13.03
CA THR A 385 -5.51 -13.16 -13.51
C THR A 385 -6.17 -11.94 -14.15
N PRO A 386 -7.09 -12.13 -15.15
CA PRO A 386 -7.87 -11.03 -15.71
C PRO A 386 -8.79 -10.35 -14.67
N PRO A 387 -9.10 -9.04 -14.86
CA PRO A 387 -8.67 -8.21 -15.99
C PRO A 387 -7.18 -7.91 -15.96
N HIS A 388 -6.59 -7.86 -17.15
CA HIS A 388 -5.19 -7.54 -17.34
C HIS A 388 -4.98 -6.07 -17.70
N ASN A 389 -3.90 -5.45 -17.22
CA ASN A 389 -3.58 -4.07 -17.55
C ASN A 389 -2.91 -3.96 -18.93
N PRO A 390 -3.43 -3.11 -19.87
CA PRO A 390 -2.91 -3.05 -21.23
C PRO A 390 -1.48 -2.52 -21.35
N ASN A 391 -0.88 -2.07 -20.25
CA ASN A 391 0.49 -1.54 -20.23
C ASN A 391 1.57 -2.60 -20.00
N VAL A 392 1.20 -3.86 -19.73
CA VAL A 392 2.12 -4.99 -19.51
C VAL A 392 2.23 -5.86 -20.76
N GLU A 393 3.39 -6.48 -20.97
CA GLU A 393 3.69 -7.36 -22.10
C GLU A 393 3.47 -8.83 -21.69
N TYR A 394 2.22 -9.24 -21.47
CA TYR A 394 1.84 -10.55 -20.92
C TYR A 394 2.30 -11.76 -21.73
N ASP A 395 2.36 -11.63 -23.06
CA ASP A 395 2.82 -12.67 -23.97
C ASP A 395 4.28 -13.12 -23.73
N LEU A 396 5.05 -12.30 -23.04
CA LEU A 396 6.44 -12.58 -22.67
C LEU A 396 6.61 -13.04 -21.22
N LEU A 397 5.54 -13.03 -20.42
CA LEU A 397 5.61 -13.26 -18.97
C LEU A 397 4.77 -14.45 -18.51
N ILE A 398 3.49 -14.55 -18.91
CA ILE A 398 2.48 -15.39 -18.24
C ILE A 398 2.85 -16.88 -18.24
N ASP A 399 3.27 -17.46 -19.36
CA ASP A 399 3.58 -18.88 -19.41
C ASP A 399 4.69 -19.28 -18.43
N HIS A 400 5.72 -18.45 -18.35
CA HIS A 400 6.82 -18.66 -17.40
C HIS A 400 6.43 -18.37 -15.95
N MET A 401 5.54 -17.40 -15.72
CA MET A 401 4.98 -17.14 -14.39
C MET A 401 4.18 -18.33 -13.90
N VAL A 402 3.34 -18.94 -14.75
CA VAL A 402 2.57 -20.13 -14.42
C VAL A 402 3.49 -21.35 -14.16
N GLU A 403 4.51 -21.57 -15.00
CA GLU A 403 5.48 -22.64 -14.78
C GLU A 403 6.25 -22.47 -13.46
N GLN A 404 6.68 -21.26 -13.15
CA GLN A 404 7.34 -20.95 -11.90
C GLN A 404 6.39 -21.13 -10.70
N ALA A 405 5.13 -20.72 -10.81
CA ALA A 405 4.11 -20.90 -9.77
C ALA A 405 3.85 -22.38 -9.49
N LYS A 406 3.78 -23.24 -10.53
CA LYS A 406 3.68 -24.70 -10.36
C LYS A 406 4.85 -25.27 -9.58
N ALA A 407 6.07 -24.93 -9.99
CA ALA A 407 7.26 -25.39 -9.28
C ALA A 407 7.26 -24.97 -7.80
N MET A 408 6.81 -23.73 -7.50
CA MET A 408 6.68 -23.22 -6.14
C MET A 408 5.61 -23.98 -5.35
N GLY A 409 4.42 -24.16 -5.92
CA GLY A 409 3.31 -24.86 -5.29
C GLY A 409 3.62 -26.34 -4.98
N GLU A 410 4.20 -27.05 -5.95
CA GLU A 410 4.63 -28.44 -5.79
C GLU A 410 5.65 -28.62 -4.66
N ALA A 411 6.63 -27.71 -4.56
CA ALA A 411 7.60 -27.73 -3.48
C ALA A 411 6.97 -27.37 -2.14
N GLY A 412 6.09 -26.37 -2.11
CA GLY A 412 5.40 -25.94 -0.90
C GLY A 412 4.60 -27.07 -0.25
N ILE A 413 3.72 -27.72 -1.01
CA ILE A 413 2.86 -28.81 -0.47
C ILE A 413 3.63 -30.10 -0.21
N ALA A 414 4.69 -30.39 -0.98
CA ALA A 414 5.45 -31.62 -0.79
C ALA A 414 6.20 -31.68 0.56
N ASN A 415 6.52 -30.55 1.16
CA ASN A 415 7.35 -30.44 2.35
C ASN A 415 6.58 -29.96 3.59
N THR A 416 5.27 -29.86 3.51
CA THR A 416 4.40 -29.39 4.58
C THR A 416 3.21 -30.32 4.80
N LYS A 417 2.34 -29.96 5.73
CA LYS A 417 1.05 -30.63 5.95
C LYS A 417 0.00 -30.26 4.88
N TYR A 418 0.27 -29.21 4.09
CA TYR A 418 -0.62 -28.80 3.02
C TYR A 418 -0.59 -29.83 1.89
N ASN A 419 -1.75 -30.10 1.35
CA ASN A 419 -1.91 -31.16 0.33
C ASN A 419 -2.43 -30.64 -1.01
N TYR A 420 -2.67 -29.31 -1.07
CA TYR A 420 -3.18 -28.65 -2.25
C TYR A 420 -2.61 -27.23 -2.36
N TYR A 421 -2.35 -26.81 -3.57
CA TYR A 421 -2.11 -25.42 -3.94
C TYR A 421 -2.96 -25.08 -5.15
N HIS A 422 -3.25 -23.81 -5.38
CA HIS A 422 -3.92 -23.40 -6.59
C HIS A 422 -3.29 -22.14 -7.19
N ILE A 423 -3.48 -22.01 -8.49
CA ILE A 423 -3.04 -20.89 -9.30
C ILE A 423 -4.31 -20.30 -9.92
N PRO A 424 -4.80 -19.12 -9.45
CA PRO A 424 -6.06 -18.53 -9.90
C PRO A 424 -6.15 -18.39 -11.43
N TYR A 425 -5.07 -18.00 -12.09
CA TYR A 425 -5.01 -17.90 -13.55
C TYR A 425 -5.32 -19.24 -14.26
N GLU A 426 -4.82 -20.38 -13.75
CA GLU A 426 -5.15 -21.70 -14.32
C GLU A 426 -6.60 -22.08 -14.08
N GLU A 427 -7.14 -21.77 -12.92
CA GLU A 427 -8.56 -22.00 -12.63
C GLU A 427 -9.45 -21.12 -13.51
N HIS A 428 -9.08 -19.87 -13.71
CA HIS A 428 -9.75 -18.96 -14.66
C HIS A 428 -9.74 -19.54 -16.09
N ARG A 429 -8.59 -19.98 -16.58
CA ARG A 429 -8.46 -20.57 -17.92
C ARG A 429 -9.31 -21.82 -18.08
N LYS A 430 -9.27 -22.74 -17.12
CA LYS A 430 -10.10 -23.97 -17.15
C LYS A 430 -11.60 -23.65 -17.14
N THR A 431 -12.02 -22.67 -16.37
CA THR A 431 -13.42 -22.22 -16.32
C THR A 431 -13.85 -21.58 -17.65
N ALA A 432 -12.94 -20.87 -18.32
CA ALA A 432 -13.17 -20.30 -19.63
C ALA A 432 -13.27 -21.38 -20.74
N GLU A 433 -12.43 -22.41 -20.66
CA GLU A 433 -12.39 -23.52 -21.65
C GLU A 433 -13.57 -24.50 -21.49
N ASP A 434 -14.01 -24.78 -20.27
CA ASP A 434 -15.13 -25.68 -19.97
C ASP A 434 -16.14 -25.03 -19.00
N PRO A 435 -17.30 -24.58 -19.50
CA PRO A 435 -18.34 -23.98 -18.66
C PRO A 435 -18.90 -24.92 -17.58
N ASN A 436 -18.64 -26.23 -17.65
CA ASN A 436 -19.03 -27.20 -16.64
C ASN A 436 -17.92 -27.48 -15.62
N TYR A 437 -16.74 -26.91 -15.80
CA TYR A 437 -15.65 -27.05 -14.85
C TYR A 437 -16.02 -26.42 -13.52
N VAL A 438 -15.85 -27.18 -12.46
CA VAL A 438 -16.03 -26.66 -11.09
C VAL A 438 -14.66 -26.27 -10.55
N SER A 439 -14.42 -24.99 -10.46
CA SER A 439 -13.16 -24.47 -9.90
C SER A 439 -12.91 -25.02 -8.50
N LYS A 440 -11.69 -25.41 -8.23
CA LYS A 440 -11.24 -25.91 -6.92
C LYS A 440 -10.76 -24.79 -6.00
N GLY A 441 -10.64 -23.60 -6.52
CA GLY A 441 -10.21 -22.42 -5.80
C GLY A 441 -10.81 -21.14 -6.41
N THR A 442 -10.25 -20.00 -6.10
CA THR A 442 -10.67 -18.70 -6.66
C THR A 442 -10.21 -18.63 -8.12
N ALA A 443 -11.15 -18.42 -9.05
CA ALA A 443 -10.88 -18.20 -10.48
C ALA A 443 -10.97 -16.72 -10.87
N SER A 444 -11.29 -15.85 -9.94
CA SER A 444 -11.46 -14.40 -10.13
C SER A 444 -11.10 -13.64 -8.85
N GLY A 445 -10.93 -12.33 -8.94
CA GLY A 445 -10.67 -11.48 -7.79
C GLY A 445 -9.19 -11.29 -7.42
N TRP A 446 -8.29 -12.00 -8.08
CA TRP A 446 -6.83 -11.82 -7.97
C TRP A 446 -6.31 -11.21 -9.26
N ASP A 447 -6.83 -10.04 -9.59
CA ASP A 447 -6.48 -9.32 -10.80
C ASP A 447 -5.12 -8.61 -10.66
N ASP A 448 -4.42 -8.47 -11.78
CA ASP A 448 -3.21 -7.67 -11.87
C ASP A 448 -3.41 -6.35 -12.63
N ALA A 449 -4.66 -5.97 -12.89
CA ALA A 449 -4.97 -4.63 -13.37
C ALA A 449 -4.50 -3.56 -12.39
N SER A 450 -4.42 -3.88 -11.11
CA SER A 450 -3.95 -2.99 -10.06
C SER A 450 -2.43 -3.00 -9.89
N ALA A 451 -1.77 -1.99 -10.43
CA ALA A 451 -0.36 -1.71 -10.13
C ALA A 451 -0.11 -1.19 -8.70
N ALA A 452 -1.15 -1.10 -7.87
CA ALA A 452 -1.02 -0.80 -6.45
C ALA A 452 -0.45 -1.98 -5.65
N TYR A 453 -0.57 -3.20 -6.18
CA TYR A 453 0.07 -4.41 -5.63
C TYR A 453 1.57 -4.44 -5.93
N THR A 454 2.39 -4.90 -4.98
CA THR A 454 3.86 -4.89 -5.12
C THR A 454 4.33 -5.79 -6.24
N ALA A 455 3.81 -7.03 -6.32
CA ALA A 455 4.18 -7.97 -7.37
C ALA A 455 3.76 -7.46 -8.76
N ALA A 456 2.54 -6.93 -8.90
CA ALA A 456 2.07 -6.33 -10.14
C ALA A 456 2.87 -5.07 -10.52
N PHE A 457 3.25 -4.22 -9.55
CA PHE A 457 4.12 -3.08 -9.82
C PHE A 457 5.50 -3.51 -10.37
N ALA A 458 6.07 -4.60 -9.86
CA ALA A 458 7.35 -5.11 -10.34
C ALA A 458 7.28 -5.57 -11.83
N MET A 459 6.10 -5.98 -12.33
CA MET A 459 5.92 -6.37 -13.74
C MET A 459 6.15 -5.19 -14.70
N TYR A 460 5.90 -3.95 -14.28
CA TYR A 460 6.21 -2.74 -15.09
C TYR A 460 7.72 -2.49 -15.22
N HIS A 461 8.53 -3.21 -14.44
CA HIS A 461 9.99 -3.25 -14.54
C HIS A 461 10.50 -4.58 -15.14
N GLY A 462 9.60 -5.34 -15.79
CA GLY A 462 9.91 -6.56 -16.53
C GLY A 462 10.08 -7.80 -15.65
N ALA A 463 9.65 -7.77 -14.40
CA ALA A 463 9.71 -8.92 -13.50
C ALA A 463 8.58 -9.93 -13.78
N MET A 464 8.85 -11.22 -13.57
CA MET A 464 7.81 -12.21 -13.28
C MET A 464 7.38 -12.00 -11.82
N GLY A 465 6.23 -11.32 -11.62
CA GLY A 465 5.71 -10.96 -10.30
C GLY A 465 4.76 -12.03 -9.75
N HIS A 466 4.98 -12.49 -8.53
CA HIS A 466 4.13 -13.50 -7.88
C HIS A 466 3.75 -13.05 -6.47
N THR A 467 2.48 -13.21 -6.13
CA THR A 467 1.96 -13.16 -4.77
C THR A 467 1.74 -14.57 -4.26
N LEU A 468 2.27 -14.90 -3.09
CA LEU A 468 2.16 -16.22 -2.47
C LEU A 468 1.35 -16.10 -1.18
N GLU A 469 0.13 -16.64 -1.15
CA GLU A 469 -0.75 -16.62 0.02
C GLU A 469 -0.71 -17.96 0.75
N THR A 470 -0.35 -17.95 2.01
CA THR A 470 -0.36 -19.15 2.85
C THR A 470 -1.65 -19.26 3.66
N PRO A 471 -2.08 -20.49 4.08
CA PRO A 471 -3.35 -20.63 4.80
C PRO A 471 -3.33 -20.11 6.24
N GLU A 472 -2.20 -20.19 6.93
CA GLU A 472 -2.15 -20.01 8.39
C GLU A 472 -0.89 -19.26 8.84
N SER A 473 -0.98 -18.59 9.99
CA SER A 473 0.18 -17.97 10.63
C SER A 473 0.91 -18.98 11.53
N ASN A 474 1.66 -19.91 10.93
CA ASN A 474 2.35 -20.97 11.66
C ASN A 474 3.66 -21.40 10.98
N GLU A 475 4.34 -22.39 11.58
CA GLU A 475 5.60 -22.91 11.09
C GLU A 475 5.46 -23.65 9.74
N GLU A 476 4.31 -24.26 9.45
CA GLU A 476 4.07 -24.94 8.18
C GLU A 476 3.99 -23.95 7.01
N SER A 477 3.35 -22.81 7.22
CA SER A 477 3.33 -21.72 6.25
C SER A 477 4.72 -21.15 5.99
N THR A 478 5.52 -20.95 7.04
CA THR A 478 6.93 -20.55 6.90
C THR A 478 7.72 -21.55 6.06
N LYS A 479 7.53 -22.86 6.27
CA LYS A 479 8.17 -23.91 5.46
C LYS A 479 7.67 -23.90 4.01
N ALA A 480 6.36 -23.74 3.76
CA ALA A 480 5.82 -23.68 2.41
C ALA A 480 6.51 -22.57 1.59
N LEU A 481 6.56 -21.36 2.12
CA LEU A 481 7.22 -20.22 1.47
C LEU A 481 8.73 -20.42 1.30
N TYR A 482 9.38 -21.04 2.28
CA TYR A 482 10.81 -21.37 2.21
C TYR A 482 11.13 -22.32 1.05
N TYR A 483 10.39 -23.41 0.91
CA TYR A 483 10.62 -24.39 -0.17
C TYR A 483 10.15 -23.85 -1.53
N SER A 484 9.11 -23.06 -1.57
CA SER A 484 8.71 -22.32 -2.77
C SER A 484 9.81 -21.38 -3.26
N SER A 485 10.50 -20.70 -2.36
CA SER A 485 11.67 -19.85 -2.70
C SER A 485 12.80 -20.66 -3.34
N ALA A 486 13.06 -21.88 -2.82
CA ALA A 486 14.08 -22.77 -3.38
C ALA A 486 13.70 -23.26 -4.79
N ALA A 487 12.44 -23.59 -4.99
CA ALA A 487 11.92 -24.02 -6.30
C ALA A 487 11.95 -22.88 -7.32
N ALA A 488 11.53 -21.68 -6.93
CA ALA A 488 11.63 -20.48 -7.77
C ALA A 488 13.07 -20.18 -8.20
N ALA A 489 14.00 -20.24 -7.26
CA ALA A 489 15.42 -20.03 -7.57
C ALA A 489 15.98 -21.08 -8.51
N LYS A 490 15.59 -22.36 -8.34
CA LYS A 490 15.99 -23.44 -9.23
C LYS A 490 15.44 -23.26 -10.64
N TYR A 491 14.16 -22.86 -10.75
CA TYR A 491 13.50 -22.58 -12.03
C TYR A 491 14.23 -21.45 -12.78
N VAL A 492 14.42 -20.32 -12.13
CA VAL A 492 15.08 -19.15 -12.75
C VAL A 492 16.53 -19.45 -13.10
N ALA A 493 17.29 -20.11 -12.24
CA ALA A 493 18.68 -20.46 -12.51
C ALA A 493 18.80 -21.43 -13.70
N GLY A 494 17.84 -22.35 -13.84
CA GLY A 494 17.79 -23.35 -14.93
C GLY A 494 17.38 -22.77 -16.28
N LYS A 495 16.54 -21.73 -16.29
CA LYS A 495 16.03 -21.07 -17.52
C LYS A 495 16.54 -19.64 -17.69
N LYS A 496 17.63 -19.27 -17.03
CA LYS A 496 18.15 -17.88 -16.95
C LYS A 496 18.17 -17.16 -18.30
N GLU A 497 18.73 -17.78 -19.33
CA GLU A 497 18.89 -17.13 -20.65
C GLU A 497 17.54 -16.86 -21.31
N GLU A 498 16.66 -17.86 -21.35
CA GLU A 498 15.31 -17.77 -21.93
C GLU A 498 14.51 -16.65 -21.27
N LEU A 499 14.42 -16.68 -19.94
CA LEU A 499 13.68 -15.71 -19.14
C LEU A 499 14.25 -14.30 -19.28
N PHE A 500 15.58 -14.18 -19.27
CA PHE A 500 16.21 -12.87 -19.39
C PHE A 500 16.06 -12.28 -20.80
N LEU A 501 16.10 -13.11 -21.85
CA LEU A 501 15.82 -12.67 -23.22
C LEU A 501 14.37 -12.17 -23.37
N ASN A 502 13.40 -12.77 -22.68
CA ASN A 502 12.02 -12.27 -22.66
C ASN A 502 11.93 -10.92 -21.96
N GLN A 503 12.58 -10.76 -20.79
CA GLN A 503 12.66 -9.45 -20.11
C GLN A 503 13.30 -8.39 -21.02
N LEU A 504 14.38 -8.73 -21.71
CA LEU A 504 15.03 -7.80 -22.67
C LEU A 504 14.11 -7.47 -23.85
N LYS A 505 13.28 -8.42 -24.29
CA LYS A 505 12.30 -8.17 -25.35
C LYS A 505 11.22 -7.19 -24.91
N ILE A 506 10.76 -7.25 -23.67
CA ILE A 506 9.86 -6.24 -23.08
C ILE A 506 10.48 -4.84 -23.21
N PHE A 507 11.73 -4.69 -22.80
CA PHE A 507 12.44 -3.39 -22.88
C PHE A 507 12.73 -2.97 -24.33
N GLU A 508 13.01 -3.91 -25.23
CA GLU A 508 13.16 -3.63 -26.67
C GLU A 508 11.88 -3.06 -27.26
N ARG A 509 10.73 -3.67 -26.96
CA ARG A 509 9.42 -3.12 -27.38
C ARG A 509 9.23 -1.70 -26.83
N GLY A 510 9.62 -1.46 -25.57
CA GLY A 510 9.58 -0.13 -24.96
C GLY A 510 10.46 0.89 -25.66
N VAL A 511 11.76 0.60 -25.85
CA VAL A 511 12.74 1.52 -26.49
C VAL A 511 12.35 1.83 -27.95
N ASN A 512 11.76 0.89 -28.67
CA ASN A 512 11.32 1.09 -30.05
C ASN A 512 9.85 1.52 -30.18
N ASN A 513 9.14 1.70 -29.07
CA ASN A 513 7.71 1.99 -28.98
C ASN A 513 6.84 1.03 -29.81
N ILE A 514 7.15 -0.28 -29.78
CA ILE A 514 6.44 -1.32 -30.53
C ILE A 514 5.19 -1.74 -29.74
N ASP A 515 4.03 -1.64 -30.35
CA ASP A 515 2.76 -2.23 -29.84
C ASP A 515 2.56 -3.61 -30.48
N ASP A 516 3.03 -4.66 -29.80
CA ASP A 516 2.93 -6.03 -30.33
C ASP A 516 1.52 -6.57 -30.12
N ARG A 517 0.95 -7.13 -31.18
CA ARG A 517 -0.42 -7.69 -31.19
C ARG A 517 -0.54 -9.00 -30.40
N ALA A 518 0.56 -9.69 -30.14
CA ALA A 518 0.54 -10.90 -29.32
C ALA A 518 -0.01 -10.66 -27.91
N VAL A 519 0.12 -9.43 -27.38
CA VAL A 519 -0.46 -9.06 -26.10
C VAL A 519 -1.99 -9.06 -26.11
N ASP A 520 -2.62 -8.80 -27.26
CA ASP A 520 -4.07 -8.65 -27.35
C ASP A 520 -4.82 -9.91 -26.90
N HIS A 521 -4.25 -11.10 -27.11
CA HIS A 521 -4.83 -12.38 -26.69
C HIS A 521 -5.00 -12.51 -25.15
N TYR A 522 -4.26 -11.75 -24.39
CA TYR A 522 -4.33 -11.76 -22.92
C TYR A 522 -5.29 -10.70 -22.37
N LEU A 523 -5.72 -9.76 -23.22
CA LEU A 523 -6.62 -8.69 -22.81
C LEU A 523 -8.05 -9.09 -23.18
N VAL A 524 -8.76 -9.64 -22.20
CA VAL A 524 -10.09 -10.18 -22.33
C VAL A 524 -11.10 -9.39 -21.49
N ASN A 525 -12.36 -9.47 -21.88
CA ASN A 525 -13.48 -8.99 -21.06
C ASN A 525 -13.95 -10.10 -20.07
N ALA A 526 -14.96 -9.79 -19.26
CA ALA A 526 -15.51 -10.73 -18.28
C ALA A 526 -16.09 -12.03 -18.89
N LYS A 527 -16.32 -12.06 -20.20
CA LYS A 527 -16.76 -13.25 -20.96
C LYS A 527 -15.62 -14.03 -21.59
N ASN A 528 -14.37 -13.64 -21.32
CA ASN A 528 -13.16 -14.16 -21.97
C ASN A 528 -13.08 -13.89 -23.47
N GLU A 529 -13.80 -12.86 -23.97
CA GLU A 529 -13.66 -12.41 -25.35
C GLU A 529 -12.45 -11.49 -25.46
N GLU A 530 -11.60 -11.71 -26.46
CA GLU A 530 -10.43 -10.85 -26.71
C GLU A 530 -10.89 -9.44 -27.07
N ILE A 531 -10.45 -8.45 -26.30
CA ILE A 531 -10.72 -7.01 -26.51
C ILE A 531 -9.46 -6.27 -26.99
N GLY A 532 -8.29 -6.81 -26.73
CA GLY A 532 -6.99 -6.24 -27.05
C GLY A 532 -6.72 -4.89 -26.38
N ARG A 533 -5.59 -4.25 -26.74
CA ARG A 533 -5.21 -2.92 -26.23
C ARG A 533 -6.19 -1.84 -26.74
N PRO A 534 -6.66 -0.90 -25.89
CA PRO A 534 -7.63 0.14 -26.27
C PRO A 534 -6.98 1.24 -27.12
N ARG A 535 -6.77 0.97 -28.38
CA ARG A 535 -6.05 1.86 -29.33
C ARG A 535 -6.87 3.05 -29.80
N GLN A 536 -8.18 3.04 -29.60
CA GLN A 536 -9.10 4.14 -29.98
C GLN A 536 -8.91 4.62 -31.43
N GLY A 537 -8.80 3.67 -32.37
CA GLY A 537 -8.58 3.94 -33.80
C GLY A 537 -7.14 4.29 -34.20
N ASN A 538 -6.19 4.33 -33.27
CA ASN A 538 -4.79 4.55 -33.57
C ASN A 538 -4.08 3.23 -33.93
N GLN A 539 -2.98 3.31 -34.67
CA GLN A 539 -2.18 2.13 -35.01
C GLN A 539 -1.43 1.57 -33.78
N ASN A 540 -0.97 2.45 -32.87
CA ASN A 540 -0.23 2.10 -31.68
C ASN A 540 -1.05 2.51 -30.44
N PHE A 541 -1.12 1.65 -29.45
CA PHE A 541 -1.70 1.97 -28.14
C PHE A 541 -0.92 3.11 -27.47
N PHE A 542 0.42 3.01 -27.45
CA PHE A 542 1.28 4.02 -26.86
C PHE A 542 1.43 5.25 -27.78
N PRO A 543 1.33 6.48 -27.24
CA PRO A 543 1.64 7.67 -28.03
C PRO A 543 3.15 7.78 -28.28
N GLU A 544 3.57 8.77 -29.07
CA GLU A 544 4.97 9.12 -29.24
C GLU A 544 5.54 9.89 -28.05
N TYR A 545 4.71 10.82 -27.52
CA TYR A 545 5.12 11.65 -26.38
C TYR A 545 3.92 12.02 -25.52
N TYR A 546 4.17 12.22 -24.24
CA TYR A 546 3.33 13.05 -23.37
C TYR A 546 4.03 14.38 -23.11
N VAL A 547 3.27 15.47 -23.17
CA VAL A 547 3.75 16.82 -22.82
C VAL A 547 3.08 17.26 -21.53
N LEU A 548 3.89 17.66 -20.56
CA LEU A 548 3.48 18.21 -19.28
C LEU A 548 3.97 19.67 -19.23
N PRO A 549 3.12 20.64 -19.59
CA PRO A 549 3.50 22.05 -19.61
C PRO A 549 3.74 22.60 -18.20
N VAL A 550 4.53 23.66 -18.12
CA VAL A 550 4.75 24.42 -16.88
C VAL A 550 4.23 25.87 -16.99
N ASP A 551 3.40 26.14 -17.99
CA ASP A 551 2.74 27.43 -18.22
C ASP A 551 1.29 27.36 -17.73
N LYS A 552 0.95 28.20 -16.77
CA LYS A 552 -0.39 28.26 -16.15
C LYS A 552 -1.54 28.56 -17.11
N ASN A 553 -1.25 29.05 -18.33
CA ASN A 553 -2.31 29.27 -19.34
C ASN A 553 -2.78 27.96 -20.00
N ILE A 554 -1.97 26.90 -19.89
CA ILE A 554 -2.26 25.57 -20.48
C ILE A 554 -1.98 24.44 -19.50
N GLN A 555 -1.81 24.77 -18.22
CA GLN A 555 -1.61 23.83 -17.13
C GLN A 555 -2.40 24.28 -15.89
N LYS A 556 -3.40 23.49 -15.51
CA LYS A 556 -4.25 23.80 -14.35
C LYS A 556 -3.50 23.70 -13.00
N ASN A 557 -2.48 22.86 -12.94
CA ASN A 557 -1.69 22.68 -11.71
C ASN A 557 -0.20 22.41 -12.03
N VAL A 558 0.57 23.48 -12.06
CA VAL A 558 2.01 23.41 -12.37
C VAL A 558 2.80 22.64 -11.30
N LEU A 559 2.40 22.74 -10.02
CA LEU A 559 3.08 22.01 -8.94
C LEU A 559 3.06 20.49 -9.16
N GLU A 560 1.89 19.95 -9.53
CA GLU A 560 1.75 18.51 -9.77
C GLU A 560 2.56 18.05 -10.97
N THR A 561 2.76 18.89 -11.99
CA THR A 561 3.70 18.59 -13.09
C THR A 561 5.11 18.32 -12.57
N TYR A 562 5.61 19.10 -11.63
CA TYR A 562 6.92 18.88 -11.01
C TYR A 562 6.96 17.62 -10.15
N LYS A 563 5.91 17.35 -9.38
CA LYS A 563 5.80 16.11 -8.58
C LYS A 563 5.74 14.87 -9.47
N MET A 564 5.08 14.97 -10.63
CA MET A 564 5.09 13.88 -11.61
C MET A 564 6.46 13.60 -12.18
N VAL A 565 7.26 14.64 -12.45
CA VAL A 565 8.65 14.45 -12.91
C VAL A 565 9.49 13.78 -11.80
N GLU A 566 9.34 14.19 -10.55
CA GLU A 566 10.00 13.52 -9.41
C GLU A 566 9.60 12.03 -9.32
N TYR A 567 8.30 11.73 -9.44
CA TYR A 567 7.78 10.36 -9.50
C TYR A 567 8.44 9.56 -10.63
N PHE A 568 8.50 10.09 -11.83
CA PHE A 568 9.10 9.43 -12.98
C PHE A 568 10.60 9.15 -12.78
N LEU A 569 11.35 10.12 -12.29
CA LEU A 569 12.79 9.95 -12.05
C LEU A 569 13.06 8.87 -10.99
N ARG A 570 12.27 8.81 -9.92
CA ARG A 570 12.36 7.78 -8.88
C ARG A 570 12.10 6.38 -9.45
N ASN A 571 11.17 6.26 -10.38
CA ASN A 571 10.76 5.00 -11.00
C ASN A 571 11.50 4.69 -12.32
N GLY A 572 12.61 5.35 -12.61
CA GLY A 572 13.45 5.07 -13.78
C GLY A 572 12.85 5.47 -15.13
N VAL A 573 11.73 6.20 -15.14
CA VAL A 573 11.15 6.77 -16.37
C VAL A 573 11.97 7.97 -16.80
N LYS A 574 12.37 7.97 -18.08
CA LYS A 574 13.14 9.06 -18.66
C LYS A 574 12.25 10.25 -19.00
N VAL A 575 12.62 11.42 -18.52
CA VAL A 575 11.95 12.69 -18.80
C VAL A 575 12.92 13.64 -19.46
N GLU A 576 12.44 14.38 -20.44
CA GLU A 576 13.15 15.43 -21.14
C GLU A 576 12.51 16.78 -20.86
N ARG A 577 13.21 17.85 -21.13
CA ARG A 577 12.72 19.21 -21.01
C ARG A 577 12.93 19.97 -22.33
N SER A 578 11.84 20.57 -22.85
CA SER A 578 11.94 21.34 -24.10
C SER A 578 12.83 22.57 -23.95
N THR A 579 13.76 22.76 -24.89
CA THR A 579 14.70 23.89 -24.91
C THR A 579 14.12 25.12 -25.62
N LYS A 580 13.07 24.93 -26.45
CA LYS A 580 12.33 25.96 -27.19
C LYS A 580 10.85 25.61 -27.27
N ALA A 581 10.03 26.57 -27.62
CA ALA A 581 8.63 26.31 -27.89
C ALA A 581 8.47 25.39 -29.11
N VAL A 582 7.50 24.47 -29.04
CA VAL A 582 7.19 23.52 -30.12
C VAL A 582 5.70 23.57 -30.41
N THR A 583 5.33 23.79 -31.68
CA THR A 583 3.95 23.74 -32.11
C THR A 583 3.64 22.42 -32.79
N VAL A 584 2.58 21.75 -32.31
CA VAL A 584 2.10 20.47 -32.84
C VAL A 584 0.58 20.58 -32.99
N ASN A 585 0.06 20.29 -34.17
CA ASN A 585 -1.38 20.30 -34.46
C ASN A 585 -2.07 21.64 -34.06
N GLY A 586 -1.42 22.78 -34.36
CA GLY A 586 -1.91 24.10 -34.03
C GLY A 586 -1.78 24.55 -32.57
N LYS A 587 -1.35 23.69 -31.68
CA LYS A 587 -1.11 24.00 -30.25
C LYS A 587 0.39 24.19 -29.97
N THR A 588 0.72 25.32 -29.37
CA THR A 588 2.12 25.63 -28.98
C THR A 588 2.39 25.26 -27.53
N TYR A 589 3.38 24.41 -27.33
CA TYR A 589 3.94 24.06 -26.04
C TYR A 589 5.16 24.92 -25.76
N PRO A 590 5.16 25.72 -24.69
CA PRO A 590 6.26 26.65 -24.42
C PRO A 590 7.57 25.93 -24.11
N ALA A 591 8.68 26.63 -24.27
CA ALA A 591 9.97 26.17 -23.77
C ALA A 591 9.86 25.82 -22.27
N ARG A 592 10.67 24.86 -21.83
CA ARG A 592 10.71 24.31 -20.47
C ARG A 592 9.56 23.35 -20.11
N SER A 593 8.61 23.06 -21.03
CA SER A 593 7.66 21.95 -20.85
C SER A 593 8.40 20.63 -20.69
N PHE A 594 7.92 19.75 -19.81
CA PHE A 594 8.47 18.41 -19.69
C PHE A 594 7.87 17.49 -20.75
N ILE A 595 8.72 16.63 -21.29
CA ILE A 595 8.38 15.69 -22.36
C ILE A 595 8.72 14.28 -21.86
N VAL A 596 7.73 13.43 -21.85
CA VAL A 596 7.89 11.99 -21.63
C VAL A 596 7.89 11.33 -22.99
N ASN A 597 9.08 10.99 -23.49
CA ASN A 597 9.27 10.27 -24.73
C ASN A 597 8.95 8.80 -24.50
N MET A 598 8.02 8.22 -25.26
CA MET A 598 7.55 6.87 -25.07
C MET A 598 8.48 5.81 -25.66
N HIS A 599 9.54 6.22 -26.39
CA HIS A 599 10.63 5.35 -26.81
C HIS A 599 11.62 5.12 -25.66
N GLN A 600 11.17 4.36 -24.66
CA GLN A 600 11.97 4.04 -23.46
C GLN A 600 11.57 2.72 -22.83
N ALA A 601 12.51 2.07 -22.13
CA ALA A 601 12.29 0.76 -21.51
C ALA A 601 11.05 0.74 -20.57
N ASN A 602 10.92 1.76 -19.70
CA ASN A 602 9.83 1.87 -18.72
C ASN A 602 8.58 2.59 -19.28
N ARG A 603 8.29 2.45 -20.58
CA ARG A 603 7.11 3.11 -21.19
C ARG A 603 5.80 2.60 -20.62
N GLY A 604 5.71 1.31 -20.22
CA GLY A 604 4.53 0.73 -19.62
C GLY A 604 4.10 1.50 -18.38
N LEU A 605 5.04 1.74 -17.45
CA LEU A 605 4.78 2.54 -16.26
C LEU A 605 4.47 4.01 -16.59
N ALA A 606 5.20 4.59 -17.55
CA ALA A 606 4.93 5.98 -17.97
C ALA A 606 3.51 6.14 -18.54
N ASN A 607 3.07 5.19 -19.37
CA ASN A 607 1.72 5.18 -19.92
C ASN A 607 0.67 4.90 -18.83
N LEU A 608 0.88 3.95 -17.96
CA LEU A 608 -0.03 3.58 -16.86
C LEU A 608 -0.54 4.82 -16.11
N VAL A 609 0.37 5.73 -15.73
CA VAL A 609 0.03 6.91 -14.92
C VAL A 609 -0.41 8.13 -15.73
N LEU A 610 -0.28 8.10 -17.07
CA LEU A 610 -0.63 9.22 -17.96
C LEU A 610 -1.78 8.92 -18.93
N TYR A 611 -2.17 7.64 -19.16
CA TYR A 611 -3.32 7.34 -20.02
C TYR A 611 -4.64 7.51 -19.25
N ASP A 612 -5.75 7.38 -19.95
CA ASP A 612 -7.07 7.61 -19.34
C ASP A 612 -7.57 6.44 -18.47
N GLY A 613 -6.96 5.29 -18.57
CA GLY A 613 -7.40 4.06 -17.90
C GLY A 613 -8.29 3.20 -18.82
N ILE A 614 -8.89 2.18 -18.25
CA ILE A 614 -9.82 1.26 -18.89
C ILE A 614 -11.10 1.13 -18.06
N ASP A 615 -12.21 0.88 -18.74
CA ASP A 615 -13.46 0.47 -18.12
C ASP A 615 -13.52 -1.06 -18.07
N VAL A 616 -13.61 -1.62 -16.85
CA VAL A 616 -13.73 -3.06 -16.56
C VAL A 616 -15.00 -3.35 -15.78
N SER A 617 -16.03 -2.52 -15.95
CA SER A 617 -17.31 -2.62 -15.22
C SER A 617 -18.14 -3.84 -15.57
N ASP A 618 -17.77 -4.61 -16.59
CA ASP A 618 -18.37 -5.87 -16.97
C ASP A 618 -17.91 -7.06 -16.09
N TYR A 619 -16.80 -6.92 -15.35
CA TYR A 619 -16.35 -7.93 -14.41
C TYR A 619 -17.24 -7.97 -13.16
N GLU A 620 -17.42 -9.17 -12.60
CA GLU A 620 -18.25 -9.38 -11.40
C GLU A 620 -17.59 -8.76 -10.16
N MET A 621 -16.28 -8.89 -10.03
CA MET A 621 -15.52 -8.42 -8.87
C MET A 621 -14.11 -7.98 -9.28
N ILE A 622 -13.65 -6.89 -8.70
CA ILE A 622 -12.27 -6.41 -8.76
C ILE A 622 -11.73 -6.21 -7.34
N ALA A 623 -10.55 -6.76 -7.05
CA ALA A 623 -10.02 -6.81 -5.69
C ALA A 623 -9.20 -5.57 -5.27
N GLY A 624 -8.66 -4.79 -6.20
CA GLY A 624 -7.73 -3.68 -5.90
C GLY A 624 -8.13 -2.34 -6.47
N GLU A 625 -7.30 -1.34 -6.21
CA GLU A 625 -7.37 -0.04 -6.86
C GLU A 625 -6.81 -0.15 -8.27
N ILE A 626 -7.63 0.16 -9.28
CA ILE A 626 -7.27 0.03 -10.70
C ILE A 626 -7.09 1.37 -11.41
N ILE A 627 -7.38 2.49 -10.74
CA ILE A 627 -7.28 3.82 -11.29
C ILE A 627 -5.90 4.41 -11.01
N GLN A 628 -5.04 4.45 -12.01
CA GLN A 628 -3.72 5.09 -11.94
C GLN A 628 -3.61 6.30 -12.89
N ASN A 629 -4.72 6.85 -13.40
CA ASN A 629 -4.65 8.04 -14.24
C ASN A 629 -4.38 9.30 -13.42
N PHE A 630 -3.11 9.57 -13.11
CA PHE A 630 -2.72 10.62 -12.17
C PHE A 630 -3.07 12.03 -12.64
N HIS A 631 -3.25 12.27 -13.93
CA HIS A 631 -3.64 13.59 -14.41
C HIS A 631 -5.01 14.01 -13.89
N ASP A 632 -5.97 13.08 -13.73
CA ASP A 632 -7.26 13.37 -13.11
C ASP A 632 -7.19 13.29 -11.58
N MET A 633 -6.54 12.25 -11.02
CA MET A 633 -6.47 12.05 -9.58
C MET A 633 -5.66 13.14 -8.85
N ARG A 634 -4.62 13.67 -9.50
CA ARG A 634 -3.75 14.74 -8.95
C ARG A 634 -4.08 16.12 -9.52
N GLY A 635 -4.86 16.15 -10.60
CA GLY A 635 -5.42 17.36 -11.19
C GLY A 635 -4.42 18.22 -11.94
N PHE A 636 -3.73 17.65 -12.94
CA PHE A 636 -2.85 18.38 -13.84
C PHE A 636 -3.18 18.08 -15.30
N ASP A 637 -2.74 18.95 -16.23
CA ASP A 637 -2.95 18.74 -17.66
C ASP A 637 -1.78 17.99 -18.27
N ARG A 638 -2.10 16.95 -19.06
CA ARG A 638 -1.17 16.25 -19.93
C ARG A 638 -1.66 16.30 -21.35
N TYR A 639 -0.77 16.32 -22.32
CA TYR A 639 -1.10 16.36 -23.74
C TYR A 639 -0.48 15.17 -24.45
N VAL A 640 -1.33 14.44 -25.16
CA VAL A 640 -0.95 13.25 -25.94
C VAL A 640 -0.48 13.68 -27.31
N ILE A 641 0.72 13.31 -27.70
CA ILE A 641 1.28 13.61 -29.02
C ILE A 641 1.58 12.31 -29.76
N ARG A 642 0.95 12.15 -30.91
CA ARG A 642 1.12 10.99 -31.78
C ARG A 642 2.02 11.25 -32.99
N ASN A 643 2.49 12.47 -33.17
CA ASN A 643 3.39 12.85 -34.24
C ASN A 643 4.82 12.49 -33.90
N ALA A 644 5.42 11.56 -34.65
CA ALA A 644 6.80 11.11 -34.43
C ALA A 644 7.80 12.24 -34.69
N GLY A 645 8.90 12.27 -33.94
CA GLY A 645 10.05 13.13 -34.19
C GLY A 645 9.88 14.62 -33.90
N VAL A 646 8.68 15.09 -33.51
CA VAL A 646 8.38 16.54 -33.36
C VAL A 646 9.24 17.24 -32.29
N PHE A 647 9.80 16.48 -31.34
CA PHE A 647 10.70 16.99 -30.31
C PHE A 647 12.17 16.68 -30.57
N THR A 648 12.53 15.99 -31.64
CA THR A 648 13.93 15.62 -31.96
C THR A 648 14.84 16.86 -32.03
N GLY A 649 15.92 16.88 -31.26
CA GLY A 649 16.87 18.00 -31.20
C GLY A 649 16.32 19.27 -30.51
N LYS A 650 15.17 19.16 -29.83
CA LYS A 650 14.51 20.30 -29.16
C LYS A 650 14.37 20.08 -27.64
N THR A 651 14.98 19.06 -27.09
CA THR A 651 14.89 18.69 -25.68
C THR A 651 16.26 18.46 -25.06
N SER A 652 16.32 18.46 -23.74
CA SER A 652 17.46 18.02 -22.92
C SER A 652 16.96 17.07 -21.83
N ARG A 653 17.76 16.07 -21.50
CA ARG A 653 17.44 15.10 -20.45
C ARG A 653 17.34 15.77 -19.08
N VAL A 654 16.33 15.37 -18.29
CA VAL A 654 16.18 15.72 -16.88
C VAL A 654 16.73 14.58 -16.03
N THR A 655 17.66 14.88 -15.14
CA THR A 655 18.30 13.90 -14.22
C THR A 655 17.97 14.20 -12.75
N SER A 656 17.51 15.40 -12.47
CA SER A 656 17.03 15.82 -11.15
C SER A 656 16.01 16.93 -11.32
N ILE A 657 15.19 17.14 -10.31
CA ILE A 657 14.13 18.16 -10.30
C ILE A 657 14.25 19.02 -9.04
N SER A 658 14.06 20.32 -9.21
CA SER A 658 13.90 21.26 -8.12
C SER A 658 12.54 21.92 -8.25
N PHE A 659 11.78 21.96 -7.16
CA PHE A 659 10.47 22.59 -7.14
C PHE A 659 10.60 24.10 -7.25
N PRO A 660 9.76 24.77 -8.05
CA PRO A 660 9.77 26.22 -8.13
C PRO A 660 9.19 26.82 -6.84
N GLY A 661 9.77 27.92 -6.39
CA GLY A 661 9.14 28.74 -5.37
C GLY A 661 8.10 29.70 -5.96
N THR A 662 7.34 30.35 -5.08
CA THR A 662 6.36 31.36 -5.46
C THR A 662 7.04 32.64 -6.01
N LYS A 663 6.65 33.05 -7.19
CA LYS A 663 7.09 34.36 -7.75
C LYS A 663 6.20 35.48 -7.20
N MET A 664 6.67 36.16 -6.16
CA MET A 664 5.95 37.26 -5.56
C MET A 664 5.74 38.46 -6.52
N PRO A 665 4.57 39.07 -6.58
CA PRO A 665 4.31 40.26 -7.40
C PRO A 665 5.12 41.47 -6.90
N LYS A 666 5.48 42.37 -7.80
CA LYS A 666 6.17 43.59 -7.43
C LYS A 666 5.18 44.61 -6.86
N ARG A 667 5.53 45.30 -5.76
CA ARG A 667 4.83 46.48 -5.19
C ARG A 667 3.32 46.31 -4.98
N SER A 668 2.92 45.38 -4.16
CA SER A 668 1.52 45.19 -3.77
C SER A 668 1.35 45.26 -2.28
N ALA A 669 0.27 45.88 -1.79
CA ALA A 669 -0.09 45.82 -0.36
C ALA A 669 -0.67 44.47 0.01
N TYR A 670 -1.47 43.92 -0.89
CA TYR A 670 -2.10 42.59 -0.79
C TYR A 670 -1.73 41.69 -1.97
N VAL A 671 -1.83 40.40 -1.73
CA VAL A 671 -1.60 39.34 -2.70
C VAL A 671 -2.83 38.50 -2.77
N LEU A 672 -3.27 38.22 -3.98
CA LEU A 672 -4.24 37.18 -4.31
C LEU A 672 -3.49 35.86 -4.43
N ILE A 673 -3.91 34.84 -3.71
CA ILE A 673 -3.49 33.45 -3.88
C ILE A 673 -4.62 32.75 -4.62
N GLN A 674 -4.34 32.29 -5.84
CA GLN A 674 -5.28 31.48 -6.60
C GLN A 674 -5.32 30.07 -5.97
N ASN A 675 -6.50 29.52 -5.78
CA ASN A 675 -6.71 28.20 -5.17
C ASN A 675 -6.58 27.09 -6.22
N THR A 676 -5.41 26.96 -6.83
CA THR A 676 -5.13 26.03 -7.95
C THR A 676 -4.49 24.71 -7.48
N ASN A 677 -3.90 24.66 -6.29
CA ASN A 677 -3.17 23.49 -5.78
C ASN A 677 -3.22 23.39 -4.25
N ASN A 678 -2.77 22.25 -3.71
CA ASN A 678 -2.83 21.98 -2.27
C ASN A 678 -1.84 22.83 -1.44
N ASP A 679 -0.77 23.36 -2.04
CA ASP A 679 0.13 24.29 -1.35
C ASP A 679 -0.55 25.60 -1.00
N ALA A 680 -1.55 26.06 -1.78
CA ALA A 680 -2.37 27.20 -1.43
C ALA A 680 -3.11 26.99 -0.10
N ILE A 681 -3.67 25.80 0.11
CA ILE A 681 -4.35 25.43 1.36
C ILE A 681 -3.36 25.38 2.53
N LYS A 682 -2.18 24.75 2.32
CA LYS A 682 -1.12 24.65 3.34
C LYS A 682 -0.63 26.04 3.78
N ALA A 683 -0.36 26.90 2.81
CA ALA A 683 0.07 28.28 3.09
C ALA A 683 -1.00 29.08 3.85
N VAL A 684 -2.27 28.94 3.48
CA VAL A 684 -3.40 29.57 4.18
C VAL A 684 -3.48 29.07 5.62
N ASN A 685 -3.41 27.78 5.86
CA ASN A 685 -3.46 27.22 7.21
C ASN A 685 -2.26 27.65 8.07
N GLU A 686 -1.06 27.72 7.49
CA GLU A 686 0.14 28.21 8.22
C GLU A 686 -0.01 29.70 8.59
N LEU A 687 -0.55 30.52 7.69
CA LEU A 687 -0.85 31.93 8.00
C LEU A 687 -1.89 32.07 9.10
N LEU A 688 -2.96 31.27 9.05
CA LEU A 688 -4.02 31.27 10.08
C LEU A 688 -3.48 30.82 11.44
N ALA A 689 -2.65 29.78 11.46
CA ALA A 689 -1.99 29.30 12.67
C ALA A 689 -1.05 30.36 13.28
N ALA A 690 -0.40 31.15 12.43
CA ALA A 690 0.40 32.33 12.85
C ALA A 690 -0.42 33.58 13.21
N GLY A 691 -1.75 33.48 13.26
CA GLY A 691 -2.65 34.58 13.58
C GLY A 691 -2.73 35.66 12.50
N LYS A 692 -2.37 35.38 11.27
CA LYS A 692 -2.43 36.34 10.17
C LYS A 692 -3.84 36.39 9.56
N THR A 693 -4.16 37.55 8.97
CA THR A 693 -5.47 37.77 8.34
C THR A 693 -5.46 37.18 6.93
N VAL A 694 -6.32 36.20 6.72
CA VAL A 694 -6.61 35.60 5.40
C VAL A 694 -8.08 35.82 5.08
N THR A 695 -8.38 36.28 3.88
CA THR A 695 -9.75 36.46 3.40
C THR A 695 -10.01 35.54 2.22
N MET A 696 -10.94 34.58 2.37
CA MET A 696 -11.45 33.78 1.27
C MET A 696 -12.51 34.59 0.52
N LEU A 697 -12.36 34.70 -0.79
CA LEU A 697 -13.31 35.41 -1.64
C LEU A 697 -14.61 34.62 -1.78
N THR A 698 -15.76 35.30 -1.69
CA THR A 698 -17.09 34.66 -1.74
C THR A 698 -17.79 34.92 -3.06
N LYS A 699 -17.23 35.75 -3.94
CA LYS A 699 -17.73 36.02 -5.29
C LYS A 699 -16.57 36.09 -6.27
N SER A 700 -16.81 35.66 -7.49
CA SER A 700 -15.87 35.81 -8.61
C SER A 700 -15.88 37.22 -9.17
N GLY A 701 -14.73 37.64 -9.72
CA GLY A 701 -14.54 38.91 -10.45
C GLY A 701 -13.72 38.65 -11.72
N SER A 702 -13.32 39.70 -12.41
CA SER A 702 -12.59 39.60 -13.69
C SER A 702 -11.17 39.00 -13.54
N ALA A 703 -10.56 39.12 -12.37
CA ALA A 703 -9.16 38.69 -12.09
C ALA A 703 -9.04 37.67 -10.95
N TYR A 704 -10.12 37.17 -10.42
CA TYR A 704 -10.16 36.22 -9.30
C TYR A 704 -11.45 35.40 -9.28
N GLN A 705 -11.43 34.30 -8.58
CA GLN A 705 -12.60 33.43 -8.40
C GLN A 705 -13.05 33.39 -6.93
N ALA A 706 -14.31 33.06 -6.71
CA ALA A 706 -14.75 32.65 -5.38
C ALA A 706 -13.90 31.47 -4.93
N GLY A 707 -13.53 31.42 -3.65
CA GLY A 707 -12.63 30.41 -3.11
C GLY A 707 -11.13 30.73 -3.19
N ASP A 708 -10.73 31.82 -3.93
CA ASP A 708 -9.37 32.34 -3.86
C ASP A 708 -9.13 33.10 -2.53
N PHE A 709 -7.88 33.34 -2.19
CA PHE A 709 -7.52 33.97 -0.92
C PHE A 709 -6.79 35.31 -1.12
N VAL A 710 -7.07 36.28 -0.26
CA VAL A 710 -6.35 37.55 -0.19
C VAL A 710 -5.64 37.70 1.15
N VAL A 711 -4.34 37.98 1.09
CA VAL A 711 -3.46 38.11 2.24
C VAL A 711 -2.58 39.36 2.12
N ALA A 712 -2.04 39.87 3.22
CA ALA A 712 -1.06 40.94 3.14
C ALA A 712 0.26 40.45 2.55
N TYR A 713 0.87 41.23 1.67
CA TYR A 713 2.15 40.88 1.02
C TYR A 713 3.23 40.51 2.03
N LYS A 714 3.38 41.31 3.10
CA LYS A 714 4.38 41.08 4.16
C LYS A 714 4.21 39.76 4.89
N ASP A 715 2.99 39.23 4.98
CA ASP A 715 2.69 37.99 5.69
C ASP A 715 2.94 36.76 4.80
N LEU A 716 2.72 36.86 3.48
CA LEU A 716 2.98 35.79 2.52
C LEU A 716 4.44 35.67 2.12
N SER A 717 5.16 36.80 2.00
CA SER A 717 6.53 36.87 1.50
C SER A 717 7.50 35.86 2.16
N PRO A 718 7.48 35.62 3.49
CA PRO A 718 8.32 34.60 4.14
C PRO A 718 8.04 33.16 3.69
N LEU A 719 6.84 32.87 3.21
CA LEU A 719 6.41 31.54 2.76
C LEU A 719 6.69 31.27 1.27
N ALA A 720 7.14 32.28 0.52
CA ALA A 720 7.32 32.20 -0.93
C ALA A 720 8.35 31.14 -1.40
N SER A 721 9.34 30.83 -0.57
CA SER A 721 10.33 29.78 -0.85
C SER A 721 9.86 28.37 -0.42
N LYS A 722 8.90 28.30 0.48
CA LYS A 722 8.40 27.04 1.05
C LYS A 722 7.30 26.41 0.19
N TYR A 723 6.45 27.23 -0.43
CA TYR A 723 5.30 26.80 -1.20
C TYR A 723 5.36 27.29 -2.65
N TYR A 724 4.78 26.50 -3.56
CA TYR A 724 4.49 26.97 -4.91
C TYR A 724 3.05 27.48 -4.98
N LEU A 725 2.89 28.77 -5.19
CA LEU A 725 1.59 29.44 -5.23
C LEU A 725 1.45 30.24 -6.53
N ASP A 726 0.26 30.15 -7.13
CA ASP A 726 -0.14 31.07 -8.17
C ASP A 726 -0.65 32.35 -7.54
N VAL A 727 0.13 33.43 -7.70
CA VAL A 727 -0.17 34.69 -7.04
C VAL A 727 -0.20 35.86 -8.01
N SER A 728 -1.03 36.85 -7.66
CA SER A 728 -1.06 38.16 -8.35
C SER A 728 -1.16 39.30 -7.34
N GLY A 729 -0.67 40.48 -7.72
CA GLY A 729 -0.72 41.65 -6.86
C GLY A 729 -2.12 42.29 -6.81
N PHE A 730 -2.48 42.74 -5.61
CA PHE A 730 -3.71 43.49 -5.37
C PHE A 730 -3.35 44.89 -4.87
N SER A 731 -3.53 45.93 -5.70
CA SER A 731 -3.14 47.30 -5.38
C SER A 731 -4.31 48.20 -4.91
N HIS A 732 -5.54 47.75 -5.10
CA HIS A 732 -6.75 48.49 -4.83
C HIS A 732 -7.72 47.77 -3.88
N LYS A 733 -8.92 48.32 -3.68
CA LYS A 733 -9.95 47.79 -2.76
C LYS A 733 -9.98 46.27 -2.64
N LYS A 734 -9.83 45.77 -1.43
CA LYS A 734 -9.99 44.36 -1.10
C LYS A 734 -11.42 43.93 -1.44
N PRO A 735 -11.62 42.85 -2.24
CA PRO A 735 -12.95 42.36 -2.54
C PRO A 735 -13.70 41.86 -1.29
N SER A 736 -15.02 41.79 -1.38
CA SER A 736 -15.81 41.18 -0.30
C SER A 736 -15.45 39.67 -0.15
N GLY A 737 -15.42 39.23 1.09
CA GLY A 737 -15.05 37.85 1.38
C GLY A 737 -15.28 37.47 2.84
N LYS A 738 -14.95 36.26 3.17
CA LYS A 738 -14.96 35.74 4.53
C LYS A 738 -13.55 35.87 5.13
N VAL A 739 -13.37 36.65 6.18
CA VAL A 739 -12.14 36.61 6.97
C VAL A 739 -12.13 35.34 7.77
N LEU A 740 -11.17 34.46 7.46
CA LEU A 740 -11.03 33.16 8.06
C LEU A 740 -10.43 33.25 9.47
N LYS A 741 -10.73 32.25 10.28
CA LYS A 741 -10.02 31.92 11.52
C LYS A 741 -9.51 30.50 11.43
N ALA A 742 -8.41 30.19 12.12
CA ALA A 742 -7.92 28.84 12.28
C ALA A 742 -9.04 27.96 12.86
N SER A 743 -9.26 26.82 12.22
CA SER A 743 -10.29 25.86 12.62
C SER A 743 -9.64 24.62 13.22
N THR A 744 -10.19 24.12 14.32
CA THR A 744 -9.93 22.77 14.82
C THR A 744 -10.94 21.84 14.18
N VAL A 745 -10.45 20.82 13.47
CA VAL A 745 -11.28 19.88 12.69
C VAL A 745 -11.36 18.54 13.40
N GLY A 746 -12.58 18.07 13.65
CA GLY A 746 -12.83 16.72 14.17
C GLY A 746 -12.82 15.72 13.03
N ALA A 747 -11.82 14.83 12.97
CA ALA A 747 -11.69 13.81 11.94
C ALA A 747 -10.91 12.58 12.47
N LEU A 748 -11.07 11.44 11.80
CA LEU A 748 -10.41 10.18 12.12
C LEU A 748 -9.85 9.54 10.84
N GLY A 749 -8.95 8.55 10.98
CA GLY A 749 -8.39 7.76 9.88
C GLY A 749 -7.78 8.62 8.77
N GLU A 750 -7.96 8.20 7.53
CA GLU A 750 -7.43 8.88 6.33
C GLU A 750 -7.81 10.36 6.24
N ALA A 751 -9.05 10.72 6.60
CA ALA A 751 -9.48 12.11 6.62
C ALA A 751 -8.64 12.95 7.60
N ALA A 752 -8.30 12.40 8.76
CA ALA A 752 -7.43 13.06 9.72
C ALA A 752 -6.01 13.23 9.19
N TYR A 753 -5.48 12.20 8.51
CA TYR A 753 -4.17 12.24 7.86
C TYR A 753 -4.10 13.33 6.78
N VAL A 754 -5.04 13.30 5.82
CA VAL A 754 -5.10 14.30 4.75
C VAL A 754 -5.20 15.73 5.29
N LEU A 755 -6.05 15.94 6.29
CA LEU A 755 -6.24 17.26 6.89
C LEU A 755 -5.00 17.74 7.64
N LYS A 756 -4.29 16.88 8.36
CA LYS A 756 -2.98 17.22 8.97
C LYS A 756 -1.97 17.61 7.89
N ASN A 757 -1.90 16.85 6.79
CA ASN A 757 -1.01 17.15 5.66
C ASN A 757 -1.35 18.47 4.94
N LEU A 758 -2.61 18.90 4.98
CA LEU A 758 -3.07 20.21 4.51
C LEU A 758 -2.86 21.34 5.54
N GLY A 759 -2.32 21.02 6.73
CA GLY A 759 -1.99 21.98 7.76
C GLY A 759 -3.14 22.37 8.69
N PHE A 760 -4.25 21.64 8.70
CA PHE A 760 -5.32 21.84 9.68
C PHE A 760 -4.94 21.31 11.06
N LYS A 761 -5.45 21.94 12.11
CA LYS A 761 -5.43 21.38 13.46
C LYS A 761 -6.53 20.32 13.56
N VAL A 762 -6.14 19.05 13.74
CA VAL A 762 -7.07 17.92 13.80
C VAL A 762 -7.18 17.38 15.22
N THR A 763 -8.38 16.94 15.58
CA THR A 763 -8.69 16.29 16.86
C THR A 763 -9.63 15.11 16.64
N SER A 764 -9.50 14.06 17.45
CA SER A 764 -10.47 12.98 17.54
C SER A 764 -11.69 13.35 18.40
N GLU A 765 -11.57 14.41 19.26
CA GLU A 765 -12.64 14.86 20.13
C GLU A 765 -13.61 15.79 19.39
N GLN A 766 -14.83 15.35 19.17
CA GLN A 766 -15.87 16.10 18.46
C GLN A 766 -16.35 17.35 19.24
N SER A 767 -16.30 17.32 20.57
CA SER A 767 -16.76 18.42 21.42
C SER A 767 -15.95 19.70 21.20
N GLY A 768 -14.64 19.58 21.10
CA GLY A 768 -13.69 20.68 20.91
C GLY A 768 -13.48 21.11 19.46
N ALA A 769 -14.05 20.42 18.49
CA ALA A 769 -13.92 20.74 17.09
C ALA A 769 -14.83 21.89 16.67
N ASP A 770 -14.36 22.75 15.74
CA ASP A 770 -15.17 23.77 15.07
C ASP A 770 -15.98 23.20 13.90
N VAL A 771 -15.43 22.21 13.20
CA VAL A 771 -16.02 21.51 12.06
C VAL A 771 -15.79 20.02 12.23
N LEU A 772 -16.77 19.21 11.89
CA LEU A 772 -16.66 17.75 11.88
C LEU A 772 -16.57 17.22 10.45
N VAL A 773 -15.74 16.22 10.23
CA VAL A 773 -15.52 15.58 8.92
C VAL A 773 -15.69 14.07 9.06
N ASN A 774 -16.71 13.52 8.46
CA ASN A 774 -17.00 12.08 8.40
C ASN A 774 -16.91 11.32 9.74
N THR A 775 -17.20 12.00 10.86
CA THR A 775 -17.12 11.40 12.20
C THR A 775 -18.38 10.62 12.55
N PHE A 776 -18.26 9.60 13.40
CA PHE A 776 -19.37 8.79 13.90
C PHE A 776 -20.09 9.46 15.07
N ASP A 777 -21.33 9.06 15.34
CA ASP A 777 -22.14 9.50 16.48
C ASP A 777 -22.21 11.02 16.67
N SER A 778 -22.18 11.75 15.56
CA SER A 778 -22.09 13.21 15.53
C SER A 778 -23.44 13.93 15.71
N SER A 779 -24.55 13.19 15.71
CA SER A 779 -25.93 13.76 15.72
C SER A 779 -26.17 14.81 16.79
N LYS A 780 -25.66 14.59 18.01
CA LYS A 780 -25.79 15.53 19.14
C LYS A 780 -25.10 16.87 18.92
N TYR A 781 -24.08 16.93 18.07
CA TYR A 781 -23.37 18.16 17.74
C TYR A 781 -23.95 18.81 16.49
N VAL A 782 -24.26 18.01 15.48
CA VAL A 782 -24.84 18.47 14.20
C VAL A 782 -26.19 19.12 14.44
N ASN A 783 -27.05 18.52 15.28
CA ASN A 783 -28.37 19.10 15.66
C ASN A 783 -28.30 20.38 16.49
N LYS A 784 -27.10 20.78 16.93
CA LYS A 784 -26.81 22.07 17.59
C LYS A 784 -26.13 23.06 16.63
N GLY A 785 -26.11 22.78 15.33
CA GLY A 785 -25.55 23.66 14.30
C GLY A 785 -24.06 23.54 14.06
N LYS A 786 -23.35 22.57 14.70
CA LYS A 786 -21.95 22.32 14.40
C LYS A 786 -21.81 21.88 12.94
N PRO A 787 -20.97 22.54 12.13
CA PRO A 787 -20.75 22.18 10.74
C PRO A 787 -20.26 20.75 10.59
N TYR A 788 -20.83 20.03 9.61
CA TYR A 788 -20.45 18.66 9.28
C TYR A 788 -20.22 18.51 7.78
N ILE A 789 -19.09 17.93 7.42
CA ILE A 789 -18.75 17.60 6.04
C ILE A 789 -18.82 16.08 5.92
N ALA A 790 -19.70 15.63 5.05
CA ALA A 790 -19.95 14.23 4.74
C ALA A 790 -19.43 13.89 3.35
N PHE A 791 -18.82 12.72 3.21
CA PHE A 791 -18.47 12.17 1.90
C PHE A 791 -18.52 10.64 1.91
N GLY A 792 -18.70 10.07 0.72
CA GLY A 792 -18.83 8.64 0.53
C GLY A 792 -20.06 8.05 1.22
N ASN A 793 -20.19 6.72 1.14
CA ASN A 793 -21.37 6.01 1.68
C ASN A 793 -21.60 6.24 3.18
N MET A 794 -20.54 6.20 3.96
CA MET A 794 -20.63 6.36 5.41
C MET A 794 -21.17 7.75 5.80
N GLY A 795 -20.56 8.80 5.23
CA GLY A 795 -20.99 10.17 5.49
C GLY A 795 -22.43 10.42 5.06
N MET A 796 -22.82 9.94 3.89
CA MET A 796 -24.19 10.06 3.36
C MET A 796 -25.20 9.29 4.18
N THR A 797 -24.86 8.10 4.68
CA THR A 797 -25.73 7.32 5.57
C THR A 797 -26.02 8.07 6.87
N ASN A 798 -25.05 8.79 7.43
CA ASN A 798 -25.28 9.63 8.59
C ASN A 798 -26.22 10.80 8.27
N VAL A 799 -25.97 11.50 7.14
CA VAL A 799 -26.81 12.64 6.72
C VAL A 799 -28.24 12.23 6.44
N GLN A 800 -28.47 11.04 5.88
CA GLN A 800 -29.82 10.51 5.60
C GLN A 800 -30.67 10.39 6.87
N LYS A 801 -30.03 10.09 8.01
CA LYS A 801 -30.69 10.05 9.31
C LYS A 801 -31.10 11.43 9.85
N TRP A 802 -30.45 12.49 9.34
CA TRP A 802 -30.55 13.83 9.93
C TRP A 802 -31.43 14.81 9.13
N ILE A 803 -31.53 14.63 7.83
CA ILE A 803 -32.28 15.54 6.95
C ILE A 803 -33.35 14.82 6.13
N PRO A 804 -34.65 15.12 6.38
CA PRO A 804 -35.73 14.63 5.55
C PRO A 804 -35.60 15.08 4.08
N GLY A 805 -35.95 14.19 3.17
CA GLY A 805 -35.91 14.49 1.72
C GLY A 805 -34.54 14.33 1.08
N PHE A 806 -33.53 13.81 1.83
CA PHE A 806 -32.27 13.37 1.27
C PHE A 806 -32.28 11.88 0.97
N SER A 807 -31.84 11.51 -0.22
CA SER A 807 -31.62 10.12 -0.60
C SER A 807 -30.44 9.98 -1.55
N PHE A 808 -29.80 8.82 -1.51
CA PHE A 808 -28.68 8.48 -2.36
C PHE A 808 -28.71 7.00 -2.73
N LYS A 809 -27.95 6.62 -3.74
CA LYS A 809 -27.57 5.24 -4.05
C LYS A 809 -26.09 5.08 -3.84
N GLY A 810 -25.71 3.97 -3.22
CA GLY A 810 -24.35 3.49 -3.10
C GLY A 810 -24.20 2.15 -3.82
N PRO A 811 -23.04 1.52 -3.77
CA PRO A 811 -22.79 0.23 -4.39
C PRO A 811 -23.61 -0.87 -3.71
N GLU A 812 -23.95 -1.90 -4.46
CA GLU A 812 -24.51 -3.16 -3.92
C GLU A 812 -23.44 -3.93 -3.15
N TRP A 813 -22.17 -3.70 -3.50
CA TRP A 813 -20.94 -4.20 -2.89
C TRP A 813 -20.19 -3.06 -2.19
N GLU A 814 -19.13 -3.39 -1.48
CA GLU A 814 -18.40 -2.42 -0.63
C GLU A 814 -17.79 -1.25 -1.40
N ARG A 815 -17.36 -1.46 -2.64
CA ARG A 815 -16.69 -0.43 -3.43
C ARG A 815 -16.97 -0.59 -4.92
N TYR A 816 -17.13 0.55 -5.60
CA TYR A 816 -17.07 0.69 -7.04
C TYR A 816 -16.16 1.86 -7.36
N GLU A 817 -15.00 1.57 -7.90
CA GLU A 817 -13.98 2.56 -8.19
C GLU A 817 -14.14 3.14 -9.59
N GLY A 818 -13.99 4.46 -9.74
CA GLY A 818 -14.07 5.08 -11.05
C GLY A 818 -13.64 6.53 -11.11
N VAL A 819 -13.33 6.97 -12.33
CA VAL A 819 -13.14 8.37 -12.70
C VAL A 819 -14.28 8.81 -13.60
N PHE A 820 -14.98 9.87 -13.21
CA PHE A 820 -16.16 10.35 -13.88
C PHE A 820 -16.16 11.88 -14.04
N LEU A 821 -16.80 12.37 -15.10
CA LEU A 821 -16.96 13.79 -15.40
C LEU A 821 -18.13 14.38 -14.61
N ALA A 822 -17.94 15.56 -14.04
CA ALA A 822 -19.01 16.31 -13.37
C ALA A 822 -19.07 17.77 -13.86
N ASN A 823 -20.28 18.31 -13.91
CA ASN A 823 -20.56 19.72 -14.13
C ASN A 823 -20.53 20.45 -12.79
N VAL A 824 -19.63 21.42 -12.65
CA VAL A 824 -19.28 22.08 -11.39
C VAL A 824 -19.85 23.51 -11.34
N MET A 825 -20.54 23.86 -10.26
CA MET A 825 -21.13 25.20 -10.08
C MET A 825 -20.04 26.22 -9.75
N GLN A 826 -19.95 27.28 -10.56
CA GLN A 826 -18.88 28.28 -10.52
C GLN A 826 -19.17 29.48 -9.58
N ASP A 827 -20.36 29.55 -9.00
CA ASP A 827 -20.81 30.61 -8.11
C ASP A 827 -20.59 30.31 -6.60
N GLN A 828 -20.02 29.13 -6.28
CA GLN A 828 -19.79 28.68 -4.92
C GLN A 828 -18.30 28.66 -4.59
N ALA A 829 -17.89 29.24 -3.47
CA ALA A 829 -16.49 29.29 -3.04
C ALA A 829 -15.85 27.89 -2.84
N ILE A 830 -16.65 26.86 -2.65
CA ILE A 830 -16.17 25.46 -2.51
C ILE A 830 -15.69 24.93 -3.86
N THR A 831 -16.40 25.20 -4.93
CA THR A 831 -16.24 24.59 -6.24
C THR A 831 -15.74 25.50 -7.34
N ALA A 832 -15.90 26.82 -7.21
CA ALA A 832 -15.44 27.76 -8.22
C ALA A 832 -13.94 27.65 -8.61
N PRO A 833 -13.02 27.22 -7.71
CA PRO A 833 -11.63 26.96 -8.08
C PRO A 833 -11.38 25.78 -9.04
N TYR A 834 -12.41 25.05 -9.42
CA TYR A 834 -12.36 23.96 -10.40
C TYR A 834 -12.87 24.44 -11.76
N ASN A 835 -12.62 23.68 -12.81
CA ASN A 835 -13.19 23.95 -14.11
C ASN A 835 -14.71 23.70 -14.10
N LYS A 836 -15.44 24.26 -15.09
CA LYS A 836 -16.87 24.01 -15.28
C LYS A 836 -17.21 22.52 -15.44
N GLN A 837 -16.36 21.80 -16.15
CA GLN A 837 -16.36 20.35 -16.25
C GLN A 837 -15.04 19.84 -15.71
N GLU A 838 -15.09 18.90 -14.79
CA GLU A 838 -13.92 18.35 -14.13
C GLU A 838 -14.11 16.86 -13.87
N TYR A 839 -13.01 16.10 -13.98
CA TYR A 839 -13.01 14.69 -13.61
C TYR A 839 -12.76 14.54 -12.13
N PHE A 840 -13.56 13.66 -11.51
CA PHE A 840 -13.45 13.30 -10.11
C PHE A 840 -13.35 11.80 -9.95
N TYR A 841 -12.72 11.39 -8.88
CA TYR A 841 -12.55 10.01 -8.47
C TYR A 841 -13.63 9.61 -7.46
N THR A 842 -14.09 8.38 -7.54
CA THR A 842 -14.91 7.72 -6.51
C THR A 842 -14.38 6.34 -6.23
N VAL A 843 -14.51 5.88 -4.99
CA VAL A 843 -14.24 4.50 -4.57
C VAL A 843 -15.51 3.79 -4.12
N THR A 844 -16.63 4.52 -4.07
CA THR A 844 -17.91 3.96 -3.61
C THR A 844 -18.97 3.91 -4.71
N GLY A 845 -18.72 4.49 -5.90
CA GLY A 845 -19.69 4.53 -6.99
C GLY A 845 -21.05 5.10 -6.59
N SER A 846 -21.05 6.04 -5.65
CA SER A 846 -22.26 6.58 -5.05
C SER A 846 -22.74 7.82 -5.78
N TYR A 847 -24.07 8.08 -5.75
CA TYR A 847 -24.68 9.29 -6.28
C TYR A 847 -25.94 9.67 -5.52
N ILE A 848 -26.23 10.98 -5.47
CA ILE A 848 -27.36 11.54 -4.73
C ILE A 848 -28.58 11.59 -5.63
N THR A 849 -29.68 11.01 -5.18
CA THR A 849 -30.94 10.90 -5.93
C THR A 849 -31.96 11.98 -5.56
N ALA A 850 -31.91 12.50 -4.35
CA ALA A 850 -32.75 13.62 -3.93
C ALA A 850 -32.10 14.48 -2.85
N VAL A 851 -32.39 15.77 -2.85
CA VAL A 851 -31.98 16.74 -1.83
C VAL A 851 -33.15 17.60 -1.39
N PRO A 852 -33.15 18.16 -0.16
CA PRO A 852 -34.16 19.13 0.27
C PRO A 852 -34.21 20.34 -0.67
N LYS A 853 -35.39 20.96 -0.83
CA LYS A 853 -35.59 22.14 -1.73
C LYS A 853 -34.68 23.34 -1.38
N THR A 854 -34.23 23.46 -0.15
CA THR A 854 -33.33 24.54 0.33
C THR A 854 -31.86 24.20 0.16
N ALA A 855 -31.52 23.01 -0.28
CA ALA A 855 -30.14 22.61 -0.57
C ALA A 855 -29.62 23.37 -1.80
N LYS A 856 -28.34 23.72 -1.76
CA LYS A 856 -27.64 24.30 -2.92
C LYS A 856 -26.74 23.24 -3.53
N VAL A 857 -27.02 22.87 -4.76
CA VAL A 857 -26.20 21.92 -5.53
C VAL A 857 -24.83 22.57 -5.84
N LEU A 858 -23.77 21.81 -5.64
CA LEU A 858 -22.38 22.19 -5.91
C LEU A 858 -21.84 21.59 -7.20
N ALA A 859 -22.23 20.33 -7.47
CA ALA A 859 -21.81 19.61 -8.67
C ALA A 859 -22.83 18.53 -9.03
N VAL A 860 -22.94 18.23 -10.32
CA VAL A 860 -23.80 17.21 -10.92
C VAL A 860 -22.95 16.33 -11.81
N ILE A 861 -23.08 15.01 -11.71
CA ILE A 861 -22.45 14.06 -12.62
C ILE A 861 -22.91 14.37 -14.04
N ALA A 862 -22.01 14.44 -15.00
CA ALA A 862 -22.34 14.82 -16.36
C ALA A 862 -23.33 13.82 -16.99
N ASP A 863 -24.28 14.35 -17.76
CA ASP A 863 -25.27 13.56 -18.50
C ASP A 863 -24.80 13.39 -19.97
N GLU A 864 -23.62 12.79 -20.13
CA GLU A 864 -22.95 12.58 -21.40
C GLU A 864 -22.56 11.10 -21.52
N ASP A 865 -22.57 10.57 -22.77
CA ASP A 865 -22.30 9.13 -23.00
C ASP A 865 -20.90 8.70 -22.53
N HIS A 866 -19.93 9.60 -22.52
CA HIS A 866 -18.54 9.32 -22.08
C HIS A 866 -18.19 9.99 -20.73
N PHE A 867 -19.19 10.16 -19.85
CA PHE A 867 -18.92 10.74 -18.52
C PHE A 867 -18.03 9.84 -17.66
N PHE A 868 -18.19 8.50 -17.78
CA PHE A 868 -17.33 7.53 -17.11
C PHE A 868 -16.09 7.27 -17.95
N LYS A 869 -14.92 7.52 -17.37
CA LYS A 869 -13.67 7.44 -18.10
C LYS A 869 -12.98 6.09 -17.93
N ALA A 870 -12.91 5.60 -16.71
CA ALA A 870 -12.20 4.36 -16.37
C ALA A 870 -12.61 3.87 -14.97
N GLY A 871 -12.43 2.59 -14.74
CA GLY A 871 -12.62 1.95 -13.44
C GLY A 871 -13.50 0.73 -13.50
N TRP A 872 -13.97 0.34 -12.35
CA TRP A 872 -14.92 -0.73 -12.14
C TRP A 872 -16.15 -0.19 -11.40
N TRP A 873 -17.19 0.14 -12.14
CA TRP A 873 -18.46 0.63 -11.60
C TRP A 873 -19.64 0.04 -12.39
N PRO A 874 -20.04 -1.23 -12.11
CA PRO A 874 -21.19 -1.85 -12.74
C PRO A 874 -22.45 -0.97 -12.63
N GLY A 875 -23.10 -0.71 -13.76
CA GLY A 875 -24.29 0.10 -13.81
C GLY A 875 -24.08 1.61 -13.62
N HIS A 876 -22.89 2.14 -13.84
CA HIS A 876 -22.52 3.55 -13.72
C HIS A 876 -23.45 4.51 -14.49
N ASP A 877 -24.07 4.08 -15.59
CA ASP A 877 -25.02 4.90 -16.38
C ASP A 877 -26.19 5.45 -15.55
N ALA A 878 -26.57 4.75 -14.48
CA ALA A 878 -27.61 5.21 -13.55
C ALA A 878 -27.22 6.50 -12.78
N ALA A 879 -25.93 6.84 -12.76
CA ALA A 879 -25.41 8.03 -12.12
C ALA A 879 -25.47 9.29 -13.03
N LYS A 880 -25.71 9.14 -14.34
CA LYS A 880 -25.82 10.27 -15.28
C LYS A 880 -26.84 11.31 -14.80
N GLY A 881 -26.46 12.57 -14.79
CA GLY A 881 -27.31 13.69 -14.39
C GLY A 881 -27.66 13.73 -12.89
N LYS A 882 -27.09 12.83 -12.06
CA LYS A 882 -27.34 12.81 -10.60
C LYS A 882 -26.46 13.81 -9.88
N ILE A 883 -26.90 14.20 -8.69
CA ILE A 883 -26.17 15.17 -7.88
C ILE A 883 -24.92 14.47 -7.29
N MET A 884 -23.76 15.10 -7.47
CA MET A 884 -22.51 14.69 -6.84
C MET A 884 -22.34 15.34 -5.47
N ALA A 885 -22.65 16.64 -5.35
CA ALA A 885 -22.41 17.37 -4.11
C ALA A 885 -23.41 18.50 -3.88
N PHE A 886 -23.68 18.81 -2.61
CA PHE A 886 -24.54 19.94 -2.23
C PHE A 886 -24.16 20.50 -0.84
N THR A 887 -24.62 21.73 -0.57
CA THR A 887 -24.65 22.29 0.79
C THR A 887 -26.09 22.42 1.28
N TYR A 888 -26.29 22.24 2.58
CA TYR A 888 -27.58 22.40 3.24
C TYR A 888 -27.41 23.17 4.54
N LYS A 889 -28.23 24.20 4.74
CA LYS A 889 -28.25 24.99 5.95
C LYS A 889 -29.67 25.29 6.36
N ASP A 890 -30.00 24.99 7.60
CA ASP A 890 -31.22 25.40 8.28
C ASP A 890 -30.92 26.02 9.66
N HIS A 891 -31.92 26.18 10.52
CA HIS A 891 -31.73 26.76 11.85
C HIS A 891 -30.74 25.97 12.72
N ASN A 892 -30.66 24.66 12.56
CA ASN A 892 -29.93 23.76 13.44
C ASN A 892 -28.85 22.91 12.73
N LYS A 893 -28.72 23.02 11.42
CA LYS A 893 -27.80 22.18 10.65
C LYS A 893 -27.00 23.00 9.63
N ASN A 894 -25.72 22.63 9.46
CA ASN A 894 -24.83 23.21 8.47
C ASN A 894 -24.01 22.08 7.87
N LEU A 895 -24.43 21.59 6.69
CA LEU A 895 -23.89 20.39 6.06
C LEU A 895 -23.28 20.71 4.70
N THR A 896 -22.17 20.05 4.38
CA THR A 896 -21.66 19.90 3.01
C THR A 896 -21.53 18.41 2.74
N VAL A 897 -22.09 17.94 1.63
CA VAL A 897 -22.19 16.51 1.31
C VAL A 897 -21.63 16.25 -0.07
N PHE A 898 -20.78 15.23 -0.18
CA PHE A 898 -20.22 14.71 -1.42
C PHE A 898 -20.56 13.22 -1.54
N ALA A 899 -20.95 12.80 -2.74
CA ALA A 899 -21.23 11.40 -3.02
C ALA A 899 -19.94 10.58 -3.16
N ASN A 900 -18.91 11.17 -3.77
CA ASN A 900 -17.59 10.56 -3.93
C ASN A 900 -16.77 10.66 -2.64
N ASP A 901 -15.85 9.73 -2.44
CA ASP A 901 -14.87 9.80 -1.35
C ASP A 901 -13.77 10.81 -1.66
N LEU A 902 -13.40 11.63 -0.66
CA LEU A 902 -12.43 12.72 -0.85
C LEU A 902 -11.02 12.36 -0.38
N THR A 903 -10.81 11.22 0.31
CA THR A 903 -9.55 10.95 1.03
C THR A 903 -8.92 9.60 0.74
N ASN A 904 -9.64 8.66 0.14
CA ASN A 904 -9.26 7.26 -0.06
C ASN A 904 -7.76 7.05 -0.31
N ASN A 905 -7.08 6.40 0.63
CA ASN A 905 -5.66 6.02 0.58
C ASN A 905 -4.68 7.17 0.21
N ASP A 906 -5.03 8.44 0.46
CA ASP A 906 -4.26 9.63 0.02
C ASP A 906 -4.10 9.73 -1.53
N HIS A 907 -4.92 9.02 -2.31
CA HIS A 907 -4.83 8.96 -3.77
C HIS A 907 -5.47 10.15 -4.50
N PRO A 908 -6.73 10.60 -4.17
CA PRO A 908 -7.44 11.61 -4.96
C PRO A 908 -7.06 13.05 -4.58
N GLN A 909 -5.77 13.38 -4.68
CA GLN A 909 -5.21 14.66 -4.20
C GLN A 909 -5.83 15.90 -4.87
N HIS A 910 -6.39 15.75 -6.08
CA HIS A 910 -7.14 16.79 -6.75
C HIS A 910 -8.38 17.24 -5.96
N GLN A 911 -9.01 16.34 -5.24
CA GLN A 911 -10.26 16.56 -4.50
C GLN A 911 -10.06 17.20 -3.11
N TYR A 912 -8.83 17.26 -2.61
CA TYR A 912 -8.55 17.81 -1.27
C TYR A 912 -8.97 19.27 -1.11
N ARG A 913 -8.94 20.04 -2.19
CA ARG A 913 -9.43 21.42 -2.17
C ARG A 913 -10.95 21.52 -1.96
N LEU A 914 -11.75 20.51 -2.40
CA LEU A 914 -13.17 20.43 -2.08
C LEU A 914 -13.38 20.32 -0.56
N LEU A 915 -12.62 19.43 0.09
CA LEU A 915 -12.66 19.23 1.52
C LEU A 915 -12.20 20.50 2.28
N ALA A 916 -11.05 21.05 1.93
CA ALA A 916 -10.49 22.23 2.57
C ALA A 916 -11.39 23.46 2.40
N ASN A 917 -11.91 23.70 1.19
CA ASN A 917 -12.82 24.82 0.91
C ASN A 917 -14.14 24.68 1.69
N SER A 918 -14.63 23.45 1.86
CA SER A 918 -15.81 23.17 2.69
C SER A 918 -15.56 23.56 4.15
N ILE A 919 -14.39 23.23 4.68
CA ILE A 919 -13.99 23.60 6.05
C ILE A 919 -13.88 25.14 6.18
N PHE A 920 -13.20 25.81 5.25
CA PHE A 920 -13.09 27.26 5.27
C PHE A 920 -14.45 27.96 5.12
N ASN A 921 -15.34 27.41 4.28
CA ASN A 921 -16.68 27.96 4.07
C ASN A 921 -17.56 27.77 5.31
N ALA A 922 -17.53 26.62 5.95
CA ALA A 922 -18.39 26.27 7.09
C ALA A 922 -17.83 26.72 8.44
N GLY A 923 -16.51 26.76 8.60
CA GLY A 923 -15.80 27.06 9.85
C GLY A 923 -15.93 28.49 10.31
N PRO A 924 -15.25 28.86 11.43
CA PRO A 924 -15.34 30.19 12.02
C PRO A 924 -14.78 31.31 11.11
N GLY A 925 -15.37 32.47 11.17
CA GLY A 925 -14.96 33.64 10.38
C GLY A 925 -16.06 34.69 10.31
N LYS A 926 -15.73 35.88 9.74
CA LYS A 926 -16.67 36.97 9.53
C LYS A 926 -16.72 37.38 8.06
N THR A 927 -17.91 37.49 7.49
CA THR A 927 -18.08 38.06 6.16
C THR A 927 -17.86 39.59 6.23
N GLU A 928 -16.98 40.11 5.40
CA GLU A 928 -16.72 41.54 5.23
C GLU A 928 -17.16 41.94 3.83
N ASN A 929 -17.88 43.08 3.77
CA ASN A 929 -18.18 43.74 2.50
C ASN A 929 -16.94 44.42 1.92
N ALA A 930 -16.90 44.67 0.63
CA ALA A 930 -15.79 45.41 0.02
C ALA A 930 -15.59 46.73 0.72
N SER A 931 -14.41 46.93 1.32
CA SER A 931 -14.12 48.22 2.02
C SER A 931 -14.00 49.34 0.99
N SER A 932 -14.79 50.41 1.14
CA SER A 932 -14.47 51.70 0.54
C SER A 932 -13.21 52.23 1.20
N SER A 933 -12.09 52.33 0.49
CA SER A 933 -10.99 53.14 1.01
C SER A 933 -11.51 54.57 1.17
N LYS A 934 -11.72 55.02 2.41
CA LYS A 934 -11.67 56.48 2.62
C LYS A 934 -10.25 56.91 2.25
N ARG A 935 -10.14 57.88 1.34
CA ARG A 935 -8.90 58.55 0.94
C ARG A 935 -8.17 59.12 2.11
#